data_c8702d3af931041e841ab9ab0c6e04f9
#
_entry.id   c8702d3af931041e841ab9ab0c6e04f9
#
_cell.length_a   1.000
_cell.length_b   1.000
_cell.length_c   1.000
_cell.angle_alpha   90.00
_cell.angle_beta   90.00
_cell.angle_gamma   90.00
#
_symmetry.space_group_name_H-M   'P 1'
#
loop_
_entity.id
_entity.type
_entity.pdbx_description
1 polymer ?
#
loop_
_entity_poly.entity_id
_entity_poly.type
_entity_poly.pdbx_seq_one_letter_code
_entity_poly.pdbx_strand_id
1 'polypeptide(L)'
;LPKTKIGVDVNNDFKPSYNTIKGKGEVIKQLKEASKKADKIYLASDPDREGESIAWHIANTLKLDHNEKNRIEFNEITEKAIKEAVKNPRKINISRVNSQQARRILDRLVGYEISPFLWKLISPNTSAGRVQSVALKIICELEDKIKSFVPEKYWDVKGIFDGQYNLNLYKIDDKKIDKLKDEKLLERVKKDLKKKYEVISSKVSNKIKNPPLPLKTSTLQQLASSYLGFSASKTMMVAQKLYEGISINGEHKGLITYMRTDSTRISEEAKEMARKYITKEYGKEYLGSVSPKTKKNDKNVQDAHEGVRPTDINLTPQKIMEFLDKDQFKLYNLIWQRFLISQLAAMKYEQFEYILEKDKIQYRGSINKIIFDGYYKVFKEEEDLPIGDFPEIKEGDKFTLDKLDIKEDYTKPPARLTESSLVKTLESEGIGRPSTYASIIDTLKKREYVELQNKSFVPTEIGYEVKTQLDKFFPNIMNIKFTAKLEDELDEVDSGDKDWIDLLKTFYTELQKYEEKCKASVEKELEKLVESDIIGKDGKPLIMKIGRFGRYLTSQDEDSKENISLKGIEISLEEIKSGKIYVKDKIEELLKKKEGEKTDIILENGARLILKYGRFGAYLESEKFKEDNVRKTIPKDIKTKIENNTIKRENGILCLKEIFEKIEAENAAILKKAGKCEKCGKPFEIKNGRWGKFLACTGYPECKNIKKIEKK
;
A
#
# COMPACT_ATOMS: atom_id res chain seq x y z
N LEU A 1 -0.39 29.11 3.57
CA LEU A 1 -0.15 29.40 4.99
C LEU A 1 1.35 29.41 5.29
N PRO A 2 1.85 30.22 6.25
CA PRO A 2 3.27 30.26 6.68
C PRO A 2 3.76 28.88 7.12
N LYS A 3 5.06 28.57 6.91
CA LYS A 3 5.64 27.28 7.35
C LYS A 3 5.93 27.20 8.86
N THR A 4 6.27 28.34 9.47
CA THR A 4 6.76 28.41 10.86
C THR A 4 5.73 28.87 11.87
N LYS A 5 4.54 29.25 11.44
CA LYS A 5 3.44 29.74 12.31
C LYS A 5 2.15 29.04 11.91
N ILE A 6 1.18 28.95 12.81
CA ILE A 6 -0.14 28.38 12.52
C ILE A 6 -0.79 29.08 11.33
N GLY A 7 -0.67 30.42 11.23
CA GLY A 7 -1.12 31.20 10.10
C GLY A 7 -2.64 31.23 9.94
N VAL A 8 -3.36 30.98 11.00
CA VAL A 8 -4.81 31.03 11.11
C VAL A 8 -5.15 31.87 12.35
N ASP A 9 -6.00 32.86 12.21
CA ASP A 9 -6.49 33.68 13.32
C ASP A 9 -7.79 33.07 13.85
N VAL A 10 -7.65 32.27 14.92
CA VAL A 10 -8.78 31.54 15.52
C VAL A 10 -9.79 32.45 16.19
N ASN A 11 -9.41 33.69 16.58
CA ASN A 11 -10.28 34.65 17.21
C ASN A 11 -11.04 35.54 16.20
N ASN A 12 -10.68 35.46 14.91
CA ASN A 12 -11.27 36.22 13.82
C ASN A 12 -11.75 35.25 12.73
N ASP A 13 -12.76 34.45 13.06
CA ASP A 13 -13.42 33.47 12.17
C ASP A 13 -12.44 32.60 11.35
N PHE A 14 -11.38 32.16 12.02
CA PHE A 14 -10.32 31.29 11.43
C PHE A 14 -9.68 31.87 10.17
N LYS A 15 -9.58 33.19 10.08
CA LYS A 15 -9.03 33.88 8.89
C LYS A 15 -7.62 33.41 8.58
N PRO A 16 -7.39 32.82 7.37
CA PRO A 16 -6.08 32.32 7.00
C PRO A 16 -5.18 33.45 6.49
N SER A 17 -3.91 33.39 6.87
CA SER A 17 -2.84 34.26 6.34
C SER A 17 -2.09 33.54 5.23
N TYR A 18 -2.12 34.07 4.01
CA TYR A 18 -1.44 33.48 2.86
C TYR A 18 -0.18 34.26 2.51
N ASN A 19 0.92 33.53 2.30
CA ASN A 19 2.19 34.08 1.86
C ASN A 19 2.61 33.44 0.52
N THR A 20 3.23 34.22 -0.34
CA THR A 20 3.85 33.71 -1.55
C THR A 20 4.95 32.70 -1.20
N ILE A 21 4.94 31.54 -1.84
CA ILE A 21 5.98 30.52 -1.68
C ILE A 21 7.31 31.07 -2.17
N LYS A 22 8.39 30.87 -1.38
CA LYS A 22 9.75 31.30 -1.77
C LYS A 22 10.11 30.74 -3.15
N GLY A 23 10.57 31.60 -4.04
CA GLY A 23 10.92 31.27 -5.43
C GLY A 23 9.76 31.34 -6.44
N LYS A 24 8.50 31.62 -5.99
CA LYS A 24 7.35 31.77 -6.90
C LYS A 24 6.98 33.22 -7.22
N GLY A 25 7.74 34.19 -6.73
CA GLY A 25 7.49 35.61 -7.00
C GLY A 25 7.57 35.97 -8.48
N GLU A 26 8.52 35.38 -9.21
CA GLU A 26 8.68 35.62 -10.65
C GLU A 26 7.47 35.11 -11.46
N VAL A 27 6.94 33.90 -11.10
CA VAL A 27 5.73 33.37 -11.75
C VAL A 27 4.52 34.30 -11.53
N ILE A 28 4.37 34.87 -10.32
CA ILE A 28 3.31 35.82 -10.02
C ILE A 28 3.49 37.11 -10.84
N LYS A 29 4.73 37.59 -10.98
CA LYS A 29 5.04 38.77 -11.80
C LYS A 29 4.67 38.51 -13.25
N GLN A 30 5.08 37.40 -13.83
CA GLN A 30 4.74 37.01 -15.21
C GLN A 30 3.22 36.91 -15.41
N LEU A 31 2.47 36.29 -14.47
CA LEU A 31 1.01 36.26 -14.54
C LEU A 31 0.37 37.66 -14.51
N LYS A 32 0.87 38.57 -13.66
CA LYS A 32 0.40 39.97 -13.61
C LYS A 32 0.72 40.76 -14.88
N GLU A 33 1.86 40.52 -15.48
CA GLU A 33 2.25 41.16 -16.75
C GLU A 33 1.41 40.63 -17.91
N ALA A 34 1.18 39.32 -17.97
CA ALA A 34 0.33 38.72 -18.99
C ALA A 34 -1.14 39.17 -18.84
N SER A 35 -1.67 39.25 -17.61
CA SER A 35 -3.04 39.67 -17.36
C SER A 35 -3.33 41.11 -17.83
N LYS A 36 -2.35 41.99 -17.76
CA LYS A 36 -2.49 43.40 -18.27
C LYS A 36 -2.61 43.50 -19.78
N LYS A 37 -2.16 42.47 -20.49
CA LYS A 37 -2.16 42.43 -21.96
C LYS A 37 -3.31 41.59 -22.53
N ALA A 38 -4.05 40.89 -21.68
CA ALA A 38 -5.12 40.03 -22.11
C ALA A 38 -6.48 40.72 -22.09
N ASP A 39 -7.26 40.56 -23.15
CA ASP A 39 -8.66 41.03 -23.20
C ASP A 39 -9.58 40.24 -22.30
N LYS A 40 -9.28 38.97 -22.12
CA LYS A 40 -10.06 38.08 -21.26
C LYS A 40 -9.18 37.04 -20.58
N ILE A 41 -9.47 36.74 -19.31
CA ILE A 41 -8.73 35.77 -18.51
C ILE A 41 -9.65 34.64 -18.13
N TYR A 42 -9.26 33.40 -18.43
CA TYR A 42 -9.94 32.19 -17.98
C TYR A 42 -9.12 31.44 -16.93
N LEU A 43 -9.78 30.92 -15.92
CA LEU A 43 -9.21 30.13 -14.84
C LEU A 43 -9.53 28.65 -15.10
N ALA A 44 -8.54 27.90 -15.59
CA ALA A 44 -8.69 26.56 -16.12
C ALA A 44 -7.97 25.48 -15.26
N SER A 45 -7.92 25.67 -13.94
CA SER A 45 -7.38 24.65 -13.01
C SER A 45 -8.28 23.43 -12.96
N ASP A 46 -7.77 22.33 -12.36
CA ASP A 46 -8.46 21.03 -12.26
C ASP A 46 -9.90 21.16 -11.74
N PRO A 47 -10.81 20.23 -12.09
CA PRO A 47 -12.22 20.30 -11.73
C PRO A 47 -12.53 19.79 -10.31
N ASP A 48 -11.57 19.83 -9.39
CA ASP A 48 -11.75 19.47 -7.97
C ASP A 48 -11.67 20.70 -7.06
N ARG A 49 -11.88 20.47 -5.72
CA ARG A 49 -11.83 21.55 -4.73
C ARG A 49 -10.45 22.20 -4.60
N GLU A 50 -9.37 21.45 -4.85
CA GLU A 50 -8.02 21.99 -4.89
C GLU A 50 -7.83 22.93 -6.08
N GLY A 51 -8.31 22.53 -7.26
CA GLY A 51 -8.31 23.37 -8.45
C GLY A 51 -9.17 24.62 -8.31
N GLU A 52 -10.33 24.53 -7.66
CA GLU A 52 -11.17 25.68 -7.37
C GLU A 52 -10.48 26.67 -6.44
N SER A 53 -9.79 26.18 -5.41
CA SER A 53 -8.98 27.04 -4.53
C SER A 53 -7.80 27.69 -5.26
N ILE A 54 -7.15 26.99 -6.21
CA ILE A 54 -6.11 27.56 -7.05
C ILE A 54 -6.67 28.69 -7.92
N ALA A 55 -7.82 28.48 -8.56
CA ALA A 55 -8.51 29.51 -9.34
C ALA A 55 -8.80 30.75 -8.50
N TRP A 56 -9.34 30.57 -7.28
CA TRP A 56 -9.61 31.65 -6.35
C TRP A 56 -8.33 32.39 -5.91
N HIS A 57 -7.24 31.70 -5.64
CA HIS A 57 -5.96 32.33 -5.31
C HIS A 57 -5.39 33.15 -6.46
N ILE A 58 -5.52 32.65 -7.69
CA ILE A 58 -5.09 33.39 -8.90
C ILE A 58 -5.96 34.64 -9.08
N ALA A 59 -7.30 34.50 -8.97
CA ALA A 59 -8.21 35.62 -9.07
C ALA A 59 -7.88 36.73 -8.06
N ASN A 60 -7.65 36.39 -6.77
CA ASN A 60 -7.22 37.32 -5.74
C ASN A 60 -5.86 38.00 -6.09
N THR A 61 -4.89 37.22 -6.59
CA THR A 61 -3.55 37.71 -6.94
C THR A 61 -3.60 38.68 -8.09
N LEU A 62 -4.46 38.43 -9.06
CA LEU A 62 -4.68 39.28 -10.26
C LEU A 62 -5.73 40.36 -10.05
N LYS A 63 -6.43 40.39 -8.90
CA LYS A 63 -7.54 41.28 -8.54
C LYS A 63 -8.71 41.17 -9.54
N LEU A 64 -9.05 39.96 -9.97
CA LEU A 64 -10.23 39.67 -10.78
C LEU A 64 -11.50 39.71 -9.93
N ASP A 65 -12.62 40.11 -10.52
CA ASP A 65 -13.92 40.03 -9.87
C ASP A 65 -14.39 38.56 -9.78
N HIS A 66 -14.66 38.08 -8.58
CA HIS A 66 -15.15 36.72 -8.35
C HIS A 66 -16.57 36.47 -8.89
N ASN A 67 -17.30 37.55 -9.21
CA ASN A 67 -18.64 37.47 -9.80
C ASN A 67 -18.61 37.29 -11.32
N GLU A 68 -17.45 37.49 -11.96
CA GLU A 68 -17.29 37.26 -13.38
C GLU A 68 -17.30 35.75 -13.70
N LYS A 69 -17.87 35.43 -14.88
CA LYS A 69 -17.84 34.08 -15.43
C LYS A 69 -16.51 33.86 -16.15
N ASN A 70 -15.50 33.50 -15.39
CA ASN A 70 -14.13 33.27 -15.91
C ASN A 70 -13.55 31.90 -15.53
N ARG A 71 -14.27 31.09 -14.73
CA ARG A 71 -13.89 29.72 -14.39
C ARG A 71 -14.39 28.75 -15.46
N ILE A 72 -13.47 28.00 -16.08
CA ILE A 72 -13.79 26.94 -17.03
C ILE A 72 -13.34 25.59 -16.46
N GLU A 73 -14.15 24.58 -16.64
CA GLU A 73 -13.91 23.20 -16.17
C GLU A 73 -14.12 22.20 -17.30
N PHE A 74 -13.29 21.18 -17.31
CA PHE A 74 -13.41 20.07 -18.23
C PHE A 74 -12.85 18.79 -17.58
N ASN A 75 -13.55 17.68 -17.75
CA ASN A 75 -13.17 16.39 -17.20
C ASN A 75 -12.14 15.65 -18.10
N GLU A 76 -11.91 16.14 -19.32
CA GLU A 76 -10.93 15.62 -20.26
C GLU A 76 -10.31 16.74 -21.10
N ILE A 77 -9.06 16.60 -21.44
CA ILE A 77 -8.34 17.59 -22.26
C ILE A 77 -8.43 17.16 -23.71
N THR A 78 -9.61 17.45 -24.31
CA THR A 78 -9.90 17.27 -25.73
C THR A 78 -10.31 18.61 -26.35
N GLU A 79 -10.08 18.78 -27.64
CA GLU A 79 -10.45 20.01 -28.36
C GLU A 79 -11.94 20.36 -28.16
N LYS A 80 -12.81 19.34 -28.23
CA LYS A 80 -14.25 19.50 -28.03
C LYS A 80 -14.59 20.00 -26.63
N ALA A 81 -14.06 19.31 -25.58
CA ALA A 81 -14.34 19.65 -24.19
C ALA A 81 -13.83 21.06 -23.85
N ILE A 82 -12.64 21.42 -24.32
CA ILE A 82 -12.07 22.77 -24.11
C ILE A 82 -12.93 23.83 -24.78
N LYS A 83 -13.32 23.64 -26.05
CA LYS A 83 -14.17 24.60 -26.77
C LYS A 83 -15.52 24.79 -26.12
N GLU A 84 -16.10 23.72 -25.59
CA GLU A 84 -17.37 23.76 -24.86
C GLU A 84 -17.24 24.48 -23.53
N ALA A 85 -16.19 24.21 -22.76
CA ALA A 85 -15.89 24.88 -21.50
C ALA A 85 -15.69 26.40 -21.68
N VAL A 86 -14.97 26.81 -22.75
CA VAL A 86 -14.78 28.21 -23.06
C VAL A 86 -16.08 28.94 -23.47
N LYS A 87 -17.05 28.20 -24.09
CA LYS A 87 -18.37 28.75 -24.41
C LYS A 87 -19.25 28.90 -23.18
N ASN A 88 -19.04 28.08 -22.14
CA ASN A 88 -19.88 27.98 -20.96
C ASN A 88 -19.10 28.26 -19.65
N PRO A 89 -18.42 29.42 -19.51
CA PRO A 89 -17.69 29.73 -18.31
C PRO A 89 -18.65 29.99 -17.14
N ARG A 90 -18.24 29.64 -15.95
CA ARG A 90 -18.98 29.86 -14.72
C ARG A 90 -18.25 30.80 -13.76
N LYS A 91 -18.92 31.18 -12.68
CA LYS A 91 -18.28 31.86 -11.53
C LYS A 91 -17.46 30.85 -10.73
N ILE A 92 -16.49 31.35 -9.95
CA ILE A 92 -15.81 30.55 -8.93
C ILE A 92 -16.83 30.08 -7.91
N ASN A 93 -16.81 28.79 -7.58
CA ASN A 93 -17.67 28.20 -6.53
C ASN A 93 -17.04 28.42 -5.16
N ILE A 94 -17.58 29.40 -4.42
CA ILE A 94 -17.05 29.78 -3.10
C ILE A 94 -17.23 28.67 -2.07
N SER A 95 -18.28 27.86 -2.14
CA SER A 95 -18.48 26.71 -1.23
C SER A 95 -17.35 25.68 -1.38
N ARG A 96 -16.93 25.36 -2.63
CA ARG A 96 -15.77 24.51 -2.89
C ARG A 96 -14.47 25.10 -2.34
N VAL A 97 -14.25 26.40 -2.51
CA VAL A 97 -13.11 27.13 -1.94
C VAL A 97 -13.11 27.02 -0.43
N ASN A 98 -14.26 27.24 0.21
CA ASN A 98 -14.44 27.18 1.65
C ASN A 98 -14.20 25.77 2.19
N SER A 99 -14.66 24.73 1.50
CA SER A 99 -14.42 23.34 1.85
C SER A 99 -12.91 23.01 1.85
N GLN A 100 -12.18 23.45 0.82
CA GLN A 100 -10.73 23.28 0.75
C GLN A 100 -9.99 24.06 1.85
N GLN A 101 -10.41 25.29 2.11
CA GLN A 101 -9.86 26.12 3.20
C GLN A 101 -10.12 25.49 4.57
N ALA A 102 -11.35 25.05 4.83
CA ALA A 102 -11.72 24.36 6.07
C ALA A 102 -10.87 23.14 6.31
N ARG A 103 -10.74 22.26 5.31
CA ARG A 103 -9.85 21.08 5.38
C ARG A 103 -8.42 21.47 5.74
N ARG A 104 -7.87 22.45 5.04
CA ARG A 104 -6.50 22.92 5.26
C ARG A 104 -6.29 23.51 6.64
N ILE A 105 -7.29 24.23 7.16
CA ILE A 105 -7.26 24.80 8.50
C ILE A 105 -7.36 23.69 9.56
N LEU A 106 -8.28 22.72 9.41
CA LEU A 106 -8.40 21.57 10.30
C LEU A 106 -7.08 20.79 10.41
N ASP A 107 -6.48 20.46 9.28
CA ASP A 107 -5.20 19.73 9.26
C ASP A 107 -4.07 20.57 9.88
N ARG A 108 -4.17 21.91 9.76
CA ARG A 108 -3.22 22.84 10.37
C ARG A 108 -3.38 22.92 11.88
N LEU A 109 -4.61 23.03 12.38
CA LEU A 109 -4.92 23.03 13.81
C LEU A 109 -4.41 21.74 14.47
N VAL A 110 -4.79 20.58 13.94
CA VAL A 110 -4.33 19.28 14.45
C VAL A 110 -2.78 19.19 14.44
N GLY A 111 -2.15 19.59 13.34
CA GLY A 111 -0.70 19.50 13.20
C GLY A 111 0.07 20.42 14.18
N TYR A 112 -0.42 21.62 14.42
CA TYR A 112 0.28 22.62 15.25
C TYR A 112 -0.04 22.50 16.73
N GLU A 113 -1.25 22.11 17.09
CA GLU A 113 -1.65 21.99 18.49
C GLU A 113 -1.27 20.62 19.08
N ILE A 114 -1.35 19.54 18.31
CA ILE A 114 -1.08 18.19 18.84
C ILE A 114 0.38 17.77 18.69
N SER A 115 1.05 18.10 17.57
CA SER A 115 2.43 17.63 17.36
C SER A 115 3.42 18.06 18.46
N PRO A 116 3.33 19.25 19.06
CA PRO A 116 4.21 19.64 20.17
C PRO A 116 4.14 18.69 21.38
N PHE A 117 2.99 18.08 21.65
CA PHE A 117 2.87 17.07 22.71
C PHE A 117 3.67 15.80 22.36
N LEU A 118 3.59 15.36 21.08
CA LEU A 118 4.37 14.22 20.62
C LEU A 118 5.88 14.51 20.66
N TRP A 119 6.30 15.75 20.40
CA TRP A 119 7.72 16.13 20.48
C TRP A 119 8.28 16.00 21.89
N LYS A 120 7.47 16.39 22.89
CA LYS A 120 7.86 16.26 24.30
C LYS A 120 7.90 14.80 24.74
N LEU A 121 6.90 14.01 24.35
CA LEU A 121 6.75 12.63 24.81
C LEU A 121 7.60 11.62 24.04
N ILE A 122 7.86 11.87 22.72
CA ILE A 122 8.51 10.91 21.84
C ILE A 122 9.77 11.53 21.21
N SER A 123 9.59 12.38 20.18
CA SER A 123 10.71 12.93 19.40
C SER A 123 10.28 14.17 18.59
N PRO A 124 11.15 15.16 18.38
CA PRO A 124 10.87 16.38 17.60
C PRO A 124 10.43 16.16 16.15
N ASN A 125 10.68 14.99 15.59
CA ASN A 125 10.31 14.66 14.20
C ASN A 125 8.95 13.99 14.08
N THR A 126 8.24 13.75 15.18
CA THR A 126 6.89 13.17 15.16
C THR A 126 5.85 14.23 14.81
N SER A 127 4.75 13.80 14.24
CA SER A 127 3.63 14.70 13.93
C SER A 127 2.30 13.97 13.99
N ALA A 128 1.30 14.65 14.49
CA ALA A 128 -0.09 14.25 14.36
C ALA A 128 -0.70 14.82 13.08
N GLY A 129 -1.68 14.12 12.54
CA GLY A 129 -2.50 14.59 11.45
C GLY A 129 -3.81 13.83 11.43
N ARG A 130 -4.91 14.53 11.26
CA ARG A 130 -6.26 14.03 11.41
C ARG A 130 -6.48 12.68 10.70
N VAL A 131 -6.19 12.60 9.42
CA VAL A 131 -6.43 11.39 8.62
C VAL A 131 -5.27 10.39 8.72
N GLN A 132 -4.02 10.88 8.71
CA GLN A 132 -2.83 10.00 8.77
C GLN A 132 -2.74 9.23 10.09
N SER A 133 -3.14 9.84 11.21
CA SER A 133 -3.07 9.18 12.52
C SER A 133 -4.09 8.05 12.64
N VAL A 134 -5.28 8.22 12.07
CA VAL A 134 -6.30 7.17 12.01
C VAL A 134 -5.87 6.04 11.06
N ALA A 135 -5.25 6.36 9.92
CA ALA A 135 -4.67 5.34 9.05
C ALA A 135 -3.56 4.52 9.75
N LEU A 136 -2.71 5.18 10.55
CA LEU A 136 -1.72 4.50 11.40
C LEU A 136 -2.39 3.57 12.42
N LYS A 137 -3.45 4.06 13.07
CA LYS A 137 -4.23 3.25 14.04
C LYS A 137 -4.76 1.97 13.42
N ILE A 138 -5.35 2.04 12.22
CA ILE A 138 -5.88 0.86 11.50
C ILE A 138 -4.76 -0.18 11.29
N ILE A 139 -3.57 0.27 10.88
CA ILE A 139 -2.42 -0.62 10.65
C ILE A 139 -1.95 -1.25 11.97
N CYS A 140 -1.82 -0.46 13.04
CA CYS A 140 -1.37 -0.95 14.35
C CYS A 140 -2.37 -1.94 14.96
N GLU A 141 -3.68 -1.64 14.93
CA GLU A 141 -4.72 -2.54 15.47
C GLU A 141 -4.79 -3.86 14.71
N LEU A 142 -4.55 -3.84 13.40
CA LEU A 142 -4.43 -5.08 12.63
C LEU A 142 -3.19 -5.89 13.03
N GLU A 143 -2.06 -5.24 13.24
CA GLU A 143 -0.83 -5.92 13.67
C GLU A 143 -1.00 -6.50 15.09
N ASP A 144 -1.73 -5.82 15.98
CA ASP A 144 -2.07 -6.35 17.31
C ASP A 144 -2.93 -7.62 17.20
N LYS A 145 -3.91 -7.63 16.29
CA LYS A 145 -4.72 -8.83 15.98
C LYS A 145 -3.86 -9.97 15.42
N ILE A 146 -2.86 -9.65 14.58
CA ILE A 146 -1.94 -10.64 14.02
C ILE A 146 -1.05 -11.24 15.12
N LYS A 147 -0.51 -10.41 16.01
CA LYS A 147 0.36 -10.83 17.12
C LYS A 147 -0.37 -11.65 18.18
N SER A 148 -1.61 -11.30 18.46
CA SER A 148 -2.46 -12.02 19.44
C SER A 148 -3.17 -13.24 18.85
N PHE A 149 -3.02 -13.49 17.55
CA PHE A 149 -3.71 -14.57 16.88
C PHE A 149 -3.17 -15.94 17.32
N VAL A 150 -4.08 -16.81 17.75
CA VAL A 150 -3.77 -18.19 18.09
C VAL A 150 -4.25 -19.09 16.96
N PRO A 151 -3.35 -19.81 16.26
CA PRO A 151 -3.75 -20.74 15.21
C PRO A 151 -4.58 -21.89 15.77
N GLU A 152 -5.73 -22.14 15.16
CA GLU A 152 -6.59 -23.27 15.47
C GLU A 152 -6.46 -24.33 14.38
N LYS A 153 -6.31 -25.57 14.79
CA LYS A 153 -6.25 -26.73 13.90
C LYS A 153 -7.61 -26.99 13.26
N TYR A 154 -7.63 -27.32 11.99
CA TYR A 154 -8.82 -27.78 11.28
C TYR A 154 -8.46 -28.78 10.18
N TRP A 155 -9.48 -29.44 9.65
CA TRP A 155 -9.34 -30.33 8.52
C TRP A 155 -10.25 -29.87 7.37
N ASP A 156 -9.65 -29.78 6.17
CA ASP A 156 -10.39 -29.72 4.93
C ASP A 156 -10.66 -31.15 4.47
N VAL A 157 -11.94 -31.51 4.31
CA VAL A 157 -12.34 -32.87 3.99
C VAL A 157 -13.05 -32.87 2.63
N LYS A 158 -12.51 -33.68 1.71
CA LYS A 158 -13.15 -34.00 0.44
C LYS A 158 -13.40 -35.49 0.33
N GLY A 159 -14.58 -35.86 -0.15
CA GLY A 159 -14.92 -37.22 -0.51
C GLY A 159 -14.72 -37.45 -2.01
N ILE A 160 -14.10 -38.56 -2.38
CA ILE A 160 -14.02 -39.03 -3.76
C ILE A 160 -15.03 -40.17 -3.88
N PHE A 161 -16.04 -39.95 -4.71
CA PHE A 161 -17.15 -40.86 -4.94
C PHE A 161 -17.02 -41.54 -6.29
N ASP A 162 -17.23 -42.86 -6.33
CA ASP A 162 -17.11 -43.74 -7.49
C ASP A 162 -15.84 -43.48 -8.30
N GLY A 163 -14.73 -43.16 -7.61
CA GLY A 163 -13.41 -42.92 -8.18
C GLY A 163 -13.23 -41.62 -8.96
N GLN A 164 -14.28 -40.85 -9.20
CA GLN A 164 -14.24 -39.68 -10.11
C GLN A 164 -14.82 -38.38 -9.55
N TYR A 165 -15.81 -38.41 -8.66
CA TYR A 165 -16.50 -37.22 -8.16
C TYR A 165 -15.84 -36.70 -6.89
N ASN A 166 -15.16 -35.56 -6.98
CA ASN A 166 -14.53 -34.88 -5.86
C ASN A 166 -15.50 -33.88 -5.21
N LEU A 167 -16.03 -34.18 -4.04
CA LEU A 167 -17.03 -33.38 -3.34
C LEU A 167 -16.49 -32.85 -2.03
N ASN A 168 -16.81 -31.60 -1.72
CA ASN A 168 -16.46 -31.02 -0.43
C ASN A 168 -17.47 -31.45 0.64
N LEU A 169 -16.99 -31.77 1.85
CA LEU A 169 -17.85 -31.92 3.01
C LEU A 169 -18.63 -30.61 3.23
N TYR A 170 -19.96 -30.72 3.32
CA TYR A 170 -20.85 -29.56 3.32
C TYR A 170 -21.58 -29.33 4.62
N LYS A 171 -22.25 -30.39 5.14
CA LYS A 171 -22.95 -30.32 6.43
C LYS A 171 -22.76 -31.61 7.23
N ILE A 172 -22.80 -31.47 8.55
CA ILE A 172 -22.97 -32.59 9.50
C ILE A 172 -24.06 -32.17 10.48
N ASP A 173 -25.07 -33.03 10.68
CA ASP A 173 -26.21 -32.80 11.57
C ASP A 173 -26.86 -31.41 11.31
N ASP A 174 -27.13 -31.10 10.02
CA ASP A 174 -27.71 -29.86 9.50
C ASP A 174 -26.86 -28.60 9.68
N LYS A 175 -25.70 -28.68 10.34
CA LYS A 175 -24.77 -27.58 10.53
C LYS A 175 -23.79 -27.51 9.36
N LYS A 176 -23.68 -26.34 8.72
CA LYS A 176 -22.72 -26.08 7.66
C LYS A 176 -21.29 -26.19 8.18
N ILE A 177 -20.44 -26.90 7.44
CA ILE A 177 -19.01 -27.08 7.74
C ILE A 177 -18.19 -26.31 6.72
N ASP A 178 -17.62 -25.19 7.13
CA ASP A 178 -16.60 -24.49 6.31
C ASP A 178 -15.20 -25.04 6.64
N LYS A 179 -14.93 -25.34 7.90
CA LYS A 179 -13.70 -25.93 8.43
C LYS A 179 -14.05 -26.90 9.54
N LEU A 180 -13.66 -28.15 9.40
CA LEU A 180 -13.92 -29.16 10.41
C LEU A 180 -12.88 -29.05 11.54
N LYS A 181 -13.32 -28.67 12.75
CA LYS A 181 -12.43 -28.49 13.91
C LYS A 181 -12.57 -29.63 14.96
N ASP A 182 -13.66 -30.37 14.90
CA ASP A 182 -13.96 -31.43 15.89
C ASP A 182 -13.43 -32.78 15.39
N GLU A 183 -12.51 -33.38 16.16
CA GLU A 183 -11.90 -34.67 15.86
C GLU A 183 -12.91 -35.83 15.91
N LYS A 184 -13.92 -35.75 16.79
CA LYS A 184 -14.97 -36.77 16.88
C LYS A 184 -15.82 -36.78 15.60
N LEU A 185 -16.12 -35.62 15.07
CA LEU A 185 -16.83 -35.51 13.78
C LEU A 185 -15.96 -36.00 12.63
N LEU A 186 -14.65 -35.75 12.66
CA LEU A 186 -13.73 -36.30 11.67
C LEU A 186 -13.71 -37.81 11.68
N GLU A 187 -13.64 -38.44 12.87
CA GLU A 187 -13.68 -39.89 13.00
C GLU A 187 -15.03 -40.49 12.55
N ARG A 188 -16.13 -39.78 12.77
CA ARG A 188 -17.45 -40.16 12.23
C ARG A 188 -17.44 -40.17 10.70
N VAL A 189 -16.87 -39.13 10.07
CA VAL A 189 -16.73 -39.03 8.61
C VAL A 189 -15.84 -40.16 8.07
N LYS A 190 -14.73 -40.50 8.73
CA LYS A 190 -13.84 -41.60 8.33
C LYS A 190 -14.51 -42.97 8.35
N LYS A 191 -15.43 -43.21 9.29
CA LYS A 191 -16.20 -44.48 9.39
C LYS A 191 -17.14 -44.69 8.22
N ASP A 192 -17.43 -43.67 7.43
CA ASP A 192 -18.31 -43.77 6.28
C ASP A 192 -17.59 -44.14 4.96
N LEU A 193 -16.29 -44.37 5.02
CA LEU A 193 -15.53 -44.89 3.90
C LEU A 193 -16.12 -46.21 3.37
N LYS A 194 -16.23 -46.34 2.04
CA LYS A 194 -16.87 -47.46 1.34
C LYS A 194 -18.38 -47.60 1.53
N LYS A 195 -19.03 -46.60 2.13
CA LYS A 195 -20.49 -46.57 2.24
C LYS A 195 -21.11 -45.84 1.06
N LYS A 196 -22.40 -46.15 0.79
CA LYS A 196 -23.19 -45.49 -0.26
C LYS A 196 -23.90 -44.25 0.29
N TYR A 197 -23.82 -43.18 -0.43
CA TYR A 197 -24.50 -41.91 -0.25
C TYR A 197 -25.55 -41.74 -1.30
N GLU A 198 -26.70 -41.17 -0.98
CA GLU A 198 -27.81 -40.92 -1.88
C GLU A 198 -27.84 -39.46 -2.25
N VAL A 199 -28.13 -39.15 -3.52
CA VAL A 199 -28.32 -37.78 -4.02
C VAL A 199 -29.67 -37.27 -3.53
N ILE A 200 -29.65 -36.34 -2.59
CA ILE A 200 -30.85 -35.73 -2.01
C ILE A 200 -31.26 -34.42 -2.73
N SER A 201 -30.38 -33.88 -3.53
CA SER A 201 -30.67 -32.69 -4.35
C SER A 201 -29.78 -32.66 -5.59
N SER A 202 -30.39 -32.36 -6.74
CA SER A 202 -29.72 -32.19 -8.02
C SER A 202 -30.40 -31.04 -8.76
N LYS A 203 -29.70 -29.87 -8.87
CA LYS A 203 -30.32 -28.66 -9.40
C LYS A 203 -29.43 -27.92 -10.39
N VAL A 204 -30.02 -27.46 -11.49
CA VAL A 204 -29.40 -26.48 -12.39
C VAL A 204 -29.96 -25.10 -12.08
N SER A 205 -29.09 -24.11 -11.99
CA SER A 205 -29.47 -22.72 -11.77
C SER A 205 -28.75 -21.79 -12.74
N ASN A 206 -29.47 -20.85 -13.30
CA ASN A 206 -28.91 -19.80 -14.15
C ASN A 206 -28.22 -18.74 -13.26
N LYS A 207 -26.98 -18.40 -13.60
CA LYS A 207 -26.16 -17.40 -12.92
C LYS A 207 -25.69 -16.35 -13.90
N ILE A 208 -25.56 -15.13 -13.40
CA ILE A 208 -25.04 -13.98 -14.16
C ILE A 208 -23.87 -13.39 -13.37
N LYS A 209 -22.71 -13.25 -14.03
CA LYS A 209 -21.57 -12.51 -13.49
C LYS A 209 -21.46 -11.19 -14.25
N ASN A 210 -21.73 -10.10 -13.54
CA ASN A 210 -21.69 -8.76 -14.13
C ASN A 210 -20.24 -8.31 -14.37
N PRO A 211 -20.00 -7.50 -15.41
CA PRO A 211 -18.69 -6.88 -15.60
C PRO A 211 -18.37 -5.97 -14.43
N PRO A 212 -17.08 -5.80 -14.12
CA PRO A 212 -16.65 -4.87 -13.08
C PRO A 212 -16.93 -3.42 -13.49
N LEU A 213 -17.21 -2.57 -12.50
CA LEU A 213 -17.52 -1.15 -12.71
C LEU A 213 -16.33 -0.38 -13.31
N PRO A 214 -16.59 0.75 -13.99
CA PRO A 214 -15.56 1.73 -14.36
C PRO A 214 -14.68 2.13 -13.20
N LEU A 215 -13.48 2.62 -13.49
CA LEU A 215 -12.53 3.02 -12.48
C LEU A 215 -12.92 4.32 -11.80
N LYS A 216 -12.70 4.37 -10.50
CA LYS A 216 -12.56 5.58 -9.70
C LYS A 216 -11.16 5.61 -9.10
N THR A 217 -10.73 6.72 -8.49
CA THR A 217 -9.36 6.88 -7.98
C THR A 217 -8.91 5.72 -7.11
N SER A 218 -9.73 5.29 -6.16
CA SER A 218 -9.39 4.19 -5.24
C SER A 218 -9.20 2.87 -5.97
N THR A 219 -10.09 2.50 -6.88
CA THR A 219 -9.98 1.27 -7.66
C THR A 219 -8.83 1.31 -8.67
N LEU A 220 -8.54 2.48 -9.26
CA LEU A 220 -7.35 2.68 -10.09
C LEU A 220 -6.07 2.42 -9.30
N GLN A 221 -5.93 3.00 -8.11
CA GLN A 221 -4.78 2.79 -7.23
C GLN A 221 -4.66 1.33 -6.78
N GLN A 222 -5.78 0.69 -6.43
CA GLN A 222 -5.81 -0.72 -6.03
C GLN A 222 -5.32 -1.64 -7.15
N LEU A 223 -5.86 -1.49 -8.37
CA LEU A 223 -5.49 -2.33 -9.50
C LEU A 223 -4.06 -2.05 -9.99
N ALA A 224 -3.65 -0.79 -10.03
CA ALA A 224 -2.27 -0.42 -10.39
C ALA A 224 -1.26 -1.01 -9.39
N SER A 225 -1.58 -1.02 -8.10
CA SER A 225 -0.74 -1.64 -7.08
C SER A 225 -0.67 -3.16 -7.24
N SER A 226 -1.82 -3.82 -7.44
CA SER A 226 -1.90 -5.27 -7.53
C SER A 226 -1.27 -5.81 -8.83
N TYR A 227 -1.63 -5.26 -9.99
CA TYR A 227 -1.20 -5.77 -11.30
C TYR A 227 0.11 -5.18 -11.81
N LEU A 228 0.36 -3.89 -11.55
CA LEU A 228 1.53 -3.20 -12.07
C LEU A 228 2.64 -3.01 -11.04
N GLY A 229 2.34 -3.23 -9.75
CA GLY A 229 3.27 -2.97 -8.65
C GLY A 229 3.56 -1.47 -8.45
N PHE A 230 2.65 -0.60 -8.87
CA PHE A 230 2.80 0.84 -8.69
C PHE A 230 2.36 1.25 -7.28
N SER A 231 3.08 2.17 -6.66
CA SER A 231 2.57 2.84 -5.46
C SER A 231 1.39 3.77 -5.81
N ALA A 232 0.57 4.10 -4.82
CA ALA A 232 -0.53 5.03 -5.00
C ALA A 232 -0.05 6.37 -5.60
N SER A 233 1.05 6.92 -5.09
CA SER A 233 1.64 8.16 -5.60
C SER A 233 2.18 8.03 -7.03
N LYS A 234 2.84 6.92 -7.35
CA LYS A 234 3.30 6.66 -8.73
C LYS A 234 2.11 6.56 -9.68
N THR A 235 1.05 5.89 -9.27
CA THR A 235 -0.19 5.77 -10.06
C THR A 235 -0.77 7.14 -10.37
N MET A 236 -0.90 8.02 -9.37
CA MET A 236 -1.44 9.35 -9.56
C MET A 236 -0.54 10.24 -10.42
N MET A 237 0.79 10.15 -10.26
CA MET A 237 1.75 10.89 -11.08
C MET A 237 1.68 10.50 -12.56
N VAL A 238 1.57 9.21 -12.86
CA VAL A 238 1.46 8.71 -14.23
C VAL A 238 0.08 9.07 -14.82
N ALA A 239 -0.99 8.91 -14.03
CA ALA A 239 -2.34 9.28 -14.43
C ALA A 239 -2.45 10.79 -14.75
N GLN A 240 -1.81 11.67 -13.96
CA GLN A 240 -1.76 13.11 -14.23
C GLN A 240 -1.14 13.39 -15.59
N LYS A 241 -0.02 12.75 -15.93
CA LYS A 241 0.61 12.91 -17.25
C LYS A 241 -0.29 12.45 -18.39
N LEU A 242 -1.01 11.34 -18.22
CA LEU A 242 -1.96 10.86 -19.22
C LEU A 242 -3.16 11.79 -19.38
N TYR A 243 -3.63 12.42 -18.30
CA TYR A 243 -4.70 13.41 -18.32
C TYR A 243 -4.24 14.72 -18.98
N GLU A 244 -3.11 15.28 -18.55
CA GLU A 244 -2.56 16.53 -19.08
C GLU A 244 -2.28 16.43 -20.59
N GLY A 245 -1.91 15.24 -21.05
CA GLY A 245 -1.77 14.95 -22.48
C GLY A 245 -0.38 14.54 -22.89
N ILE A 246 -0.35 13.87 -24.03
CA ILE A 246 0.84 13.33 -24.68
C ILE A 246 0.84 13.82 -26.13
N SER A 247 2.01 14.10 -26.69
CA SER A 247 2.14 14.42 -28.11
C SER A 247 2.02 13.14 -28.95
N ILE A 248 0.98 13.06 -29.78
CA ILE A 248 0.71 11.97 -30.72
C ILE A 248 0.64 12.57 -32.10
N ASN A 249 1.57 12.20 -32.97
CA ASN A 249 1.67 12.71 -34.36
C ASN A 249 1.68 14.25 -34.44
N GLY A 250 2.33 14.94 -33.47
CA GLY A 250 2.43 16.39 -33.41
C GLY A 250 1.22 17.09 -32.76
N GLU A 251 0.15 16.37 -32.43
CA GLU A 251 -0.98 16.91 -31.69
C GLU A 251 -0.89 16.54 -30.21
N HIS A 252 -1.16 17.50 -29.33
CA HIS A 252 -1.20 17.25 -27.89
C HIS A 252 -2.60 16.77 -27.48
N LYS A 253 -2.69 15.55 -26.93
CA LYS A 253 -3.98 14.91 -26.58
C LYS A 253 -3.99 14.39 -25.16
N GLY A 254 -4.97 14.78 -24.38
CA GLY A 254 -5.30 14.12 -23.11
C GLY A 254 -5.85 12.70 -23.39
N LEU A 255 -5.28 11.69 -22.76
CA LEU A 255 -5.58 10.30 -23.05
C LEU A 255 -6.63 9.70 -22.11
N ILE A 256 -6.81 10.27 -20.94
CA ILE A 256 -7.77 9.81 -19.95
C ILE A 256 -8.60 10.98 -19.40
N THR A 257 -9.75 10.66 -18.83
CA THR A 257 -10.53 11.60 -18.03
C THR A 257 -9.84 11.92 -16.71
N TYR A 258 -10.27 12.96 -16.02
CA TYR A 258 -9.72 13.38 -14.73
C TYR A 258 -9.70 12.22 -13.73
N MET A 259 -8.53 11.94 -13.18
CA MET A 259 -8.29 10.72 -12.40
C MET A 259 -8.64 10.85 -10.92
N ARG A 260 -8.91 12.04 -10.40
CA ARG A 260 -9.37 12.24 -9.01
C ARG A 260 -10.89 12.29 -8.97
N THR A 261 -11.51 11.15 -8.90
CA THR A 261 -12.95 10.96 -8.91
C THR A 261 -13.36 9.80 -8.02
N ASP A 262 -14.47 9.91 -7.36
CA ASP A 262 -15.18 8.86 -6.63
C ASP A 262 -16.34 8.26 -7.44
N SER A 263 -16.64 8.87 -8.60
CA SER A 263 -17.72 8.44 -9.50
C SER A 263 -17.27 7.28 -10.39
N THR A 264 -18.22 6.39 -10.67
CA THR A 264 -18.13 5.36 -11.72
C THR A 264 -19.03 5.66 -12.92
N ARG A 265 -19.64 6.86 -12.94
CA ARG A 265 -20.52 7.29 -14.04
C ARG A 265 -19.71 7.46 -15.33
N ILE A 266 -20.32 7.11 -16.45
CA ILE A 266 -19.73 7.32 -17.78
C ILE A 266 -20.70 8.19 -18.58
N SER A 267 -20.19 9.17 -19.32
CA SER A 267 -20.96 10.05 -20.18
C SER A 267 -21.65 9.25 -21.28
N GLU A 268 -22.81 9.73 -21.75
CA GLU A 268 -23.54 9.05 -22.84
C GLU A 268 -22.73 9.02 -24.14
N GLU A 269 -21.93 10.05 -24.40
CA GLU A 269 -21.03 10.11 -25.55
C GLU A 269 -19.99 8.97 -25.50
N ALA A 270 -19.34 8.77 -24.35
CA ALA A 270 -18.34 7.73 -24.18
C ALA A 270 -18.97 6.33 -24.26
N LYS A 271 -20.19 6.15 -23.73
CA LYS A 271 -20.96 4.91 -23.89
C LYS A 271 -21.26 4.63 -25.35
N GLU A 272 -21.66 5.64 -26.10
CA GLU A 272 -21.97 5.48 -27.52
C GLU A 272 -20.72 5.15 -28.34
N MET A 273 -19.59 5.77 -28.06
CA MET A 273 -18.30 5.39 -28.66
C MET A 273 -17.95 3.92 -28.34
N ALA A 274 -18.11 3.51 -27.09
CA ALA A 274 -17.86 2.13 -26.68
C ALA A 274 -18.80 1.14 -27.35
N ARG A 275 -20.09 1.48 -27.49
CA ARG A 275 -21.08 0.64 -28.23
C ARG A 275 -20.67 0.42 -29.66
N LYS A 276 -20.25 1.49 -30.37
CA LYS A 276 -19.79 1.37 -31.77
C LYS A 276 -18.54 0.50 -31.85
N TYR A 277 -17.59 0.69 -30.98
CA TYR A 277 -16.38 -0.13 -30.91
C TYR A 277 -16.68 -1.59 -30.62
N ILE A 278 -17.49 -1.88 -29.59
CA ILE A 278 -17.88 -3.26 -29.21
C ILE A 278 -18.65 -3.95 -30.34
N THR A 279 -19.62 -3.26 -30.96
CA THR A 279 -20.39 -3.82 -32.05
C THR A 279 -19.48 -4.21 -33.20
N LYS A 280 -18.48 -3.39 -33.53
CA LYS A 280 -17.54 -3.63 -34.62
C LYS A 280 -16.60 -4.80 -34.36
N GLU A 281 -16.01 -4.83 -33.15
CA GLU A 281 -14.92 -5.77 -32.82
C GLU A 281 -15.41 -7.10 -32.23
N TYR A 282 -16.58 -7.13 -31.58
CA TYR A 282 -17.11 -8.31 -30.86
C TYR A 282 -18.50 -8.77 -31.27
N GLY A 283 -19.32 -7.88 -31.83
CA GLY A 283 -20.73 -8.15 -32.19
C GLY A 283 -21.70 -7.46 -31.23
N LYS A 284 -22.96 -7.29 -31.71
CA LYS A 284 -24.05 -6.62 -30.96
C LYS A 284 -24.42 -7.35 -29.67
N GLU A 285 -24.30 -8.66 -29.64
CA GLU A 285 -24.60 -9.52 -28.49
C GLU A 285 -23.69 -9.26 -27.29
N TYR A 286 -22.50 -8.70 -27.52
CA TYR A 286 -21.55 -8.32 -26.45
C TYR A 286 -21.82 -6.94 -25.86
N LEU A 287 -22.85 -6.24 -26.35
CA LEU A 287 -23.20 -4.94 -25.73
C LEU A 287 -23.75 -5.14 -24.31
N GLY A 288 -23.18 -4.48 -23.34
CA GLY A 288 -23.70 -4.43 -21.99
C GLY A 288 -25.10 -3.80 -21.97
N SER A 289 -26.03 -4.39 -21.24
CA SER A 289 -27.28 -3.75 -20.90
C SER A 289 -26.98 -2.54 -19.99
N VAL A 290 -27.60 -1.41 -20.29
CA VAL A 290 -27.44 -0.12 -19.60
C VAL A 290 -27.18 -0.27 -18.11
N SER A 291 -26.05 0.28 -17.67
CA SER A 291 -25.54 0.49 -16.29
C SER A 291 -26.19 -0.35 -15.19
N PRO A 292 -25.38 -1.12 -14.42
CA PRO A 292 -25.87 -1.66 -13.17
C PRO A 292 -26.42 -0.48 -12.37
N LYS A 293 -27.66 -0.61 -11.87
CA LYS A 293 -28.28 0.39 -10.99
C LYS A 293 -27.31 0.63 -9.84
N THR A 294 -26.62 1.76 -9.84
CA THR A 294 -25.93 2.26 -8.66
C THR A 294 -26.95 2.21 -7.53
N LYS A 295 -26.61 1.52 -6.44
CA LYS A 295 -27.49 1.48 -5.27
C LYS A 295 -27.75 2.93 -4.89
N LYS A 296 -29.04 3.32 -4.79
CA LYS A 296 -29.51 4.68 -4.45
C LYS A 296 -28.97 5.25 -3.11
N ASN A 297 -28.06 4.55 -2.45
CA ASN A 297 -27.55 4.89 -1.12
C ASN A 297 -26.13 5.48 -1.10
N ASP A 298 -25.49 5.72 -2.24
CA ASP A 298 -24.24 6.51 -2.23
C ASP A 298 -24.59 8.00 -2.16
N LYS A 299 -24.96 8.46 -0.94
CA LYS A 299 -25.29 9.86 -0.65
C LYS A 299 -24.11 10.83 -0.89
N ASN A 300 -22.91 10.34 -1.08
CA ASN A 300 -21.66 11.11 -1.12
C ASN A 300 -20.99 11.16 -2.50
N VAL A 301 -21.66 10.71 -3.56
CA VAL A 301 -21.10 10.83 -4.92
C VAL A 301 -21.33 12.25 -5.41
N GLN A 302 -20.27 13.00 -5.61
CA GLN A 302 -20.34 14.26 -6.36
C GLN A 302 -20.75 13.92 -7.80
N ASP A 303 -22.02 14.06 -8.11
CA ASP A 303 -22.68 13.67 -9.38
C ASP A 303 -22.08 14.38 -10.62
N ALA A 304 -21.20 15.37 -10.41
CA ALA A 304 -20.58 16.16 -11.45
C ALA A 304 -19.41 15.45 -12.14
N HIS A 305 -18.77 14.45 -11.50
CA HIS A 305 -17.58 13.80 -12.02
C HIS A 305 -17.88 12.53 -12.81
N GLU A 306 -17.02 12.22 -13.74
CA GLU A 306 -17.03 11.00 -14.55
C GLU A 306 -15.98 10.01 -14.03
N GLY A 307 -16.18 8.70 -14.25
CA GLY A 307 -15.19 7.68 -13.95
C GLY A 307 -13.94 7.80 -14.83
N VAL A 308 -12.84 7.21 -14.36
CA VAL A 308 -11.56 7.21 -15.11
C VAL A 308 -11.68 6.27 -16.32
N ARG A 309 -11.54 6.82 -17.51
CA ARG A 309 -11.61 6.14 -18.80
C ARG A 309 -10.69 6.76 -19.84
N PRO A 310 -10.42 6.07 -20.96
CA PRO A 310 -9.79 6.72 -22.11
C PRO A 310 -10.72 7.81 -22.70
N THR A 311 -10.15 8.88 -23.22
CA THR A 311 -10.88 9.95 -23.91
C THR A 311 -11.44 9.46 -25.23
N ASP A 312 -10.72 8.56 -25.93
CA ASP A 312 -11.14 7.88 -27.15
C ASP A 312 -10.80 6.39 -27.10
N ILE A 313 -11.82 5.53 -27.13
CA ILE A 313 -11.63 4.07 -27.11
C ILE A 313 -10.90 3.54 -28.36
N ASN A 314 -10.91 4.27 -29.47
CA ASN A 314 -10.24 3.87 -30.71
C ASN A 314 -8.72 4.06 -30.64
N LEU A 315 -8.22 4.84 -29.67
CA LEU A 315 -6.81 4.91 -29.30
C LEU A 315 -6.45 3.66 -28.47
N THR A 316 -6.45 2.50 -29.11
CA THR A 316 -6.08 1.27 -28.42
C THR A 316 -4.64 1.35 -27.90
N PRO A 317 -4.30 0.69 -26.79
CA PRO A 317 -2.93 0.71 -26.24
C PRO A 317 -1.87 0.38 -27.28
N GLN A 318 -2.15 -0.57 -28.18
CA GLN A 318 -1.23 -0.98 -29.25
C GLN A 318 -0.96 0.13 -30.26
N LYS A 319 -1.99 0.92 -30.61
CA LYS A 319 -1.84 2.02 -31.59
C LYS A 319 -0.99 3.18 -31.08
N ILE A 320 -0.98 3.41 -29.76
CA ILE A 320 -0.28 4.55 -29.16
C ILE A 320 0.96 4.15 -28.35
N MET A 321 1.35 2.87 -28.41
CA MET A 321 2.46 2.32 -27.64
C MET A 321 3.78 3.10 -27.86
N GLU A 322 4.06 3.51 -29.09
CA GLU A 322 5.29 4.21 -29.46
C GLU A 322 5.41 5.62 -28.88
N PHE A 323 4.28 6.25 -28.50
CA PHE A 323 4.23 7.60 -27.93
C PHE A 323 4.27 7.60 -26.41
N LEU A 324 4.19 6.42 -25.77
CA LEU A 324 4.10 6.27 -24.33
C LEU A 324 5.38 5.70 -23.73
N ASP A 325 5.79 6.23 -22.58
CA ASP A 325 6.77 5.50 -21.78
C ASP A 325 6.19 4.20 -21.20
N LYS A 326 7.05 3.35 -20.70
CA LYS A 326 6.68 2.02 -20.18
C LYS A 326 5.61 2.07 -19.07
N ASP A 327 5.67 3.07 -18.19
CA ASP A 327 4.74 3.19 -17.08
C ASP A 327 3.41 3.80 -17.54
N GLN A 328 3.46 4.78 -18.44
CA GLN A 328 2.28 5.35 -19.11
C GLN A 328 1.53 4.28 -19.90
N PHE A 329 2.24 3.48 -20.71
CA PHE A 329 1.63 2.39 -21.46
C PHE A 329 0.92 1.39 -20.55
N LYS A 330 1.57 0.93 -19.48
CA LYS A 330 0.97 -0.02 -18.53
C LYS A 330 -0.29 0.51 -17.88
N LEU A 331 -0.25 1.77 -17.40
CA LEU A 331 -1.40 2.38 -16.74
C LEU A 331 -2.53 2.67 -17.71
N TYR A 332 -2.21 3.19 -18.90
CA TYR A 332 -3.20 3.42 -19.95
C TYR A 332 -3.89 2.13 -20.38
N ASN A 333 -3.12 1.05 -20.59
CA ASN A 333 -3.66 -0.26 -20.93
C ASN A 333 -4.62 -0.78 -19.86
N LEU A 334 -4.29 -0.62 -18.59
CA LEU A 334 -5.16 -0.99 -17.47
C LEU A 334 -6.48 -0.21 -17.49
N ILE A 335 -6.40 1.13 -17.70
CA ILE A 335 -7.57 2.01 -17.75
C ILE A 335 -8.44 1.68 -18.96
N TRP A 336 -7.83 1.50 -20.13
CA TRP A 336 -8.52 1.20 -21.40
C TRP A 336 -9.24 -0.15 -21.33
N GLN A 337 -8.55 -1.19 -20.87
CA GLN A 337 -9.13 -2.52 -20.70
C GLN A 337 -10.30 -2.49 -19.72
N ARG A 338 -10.14 -1.83 -18.57
CA ARG A 338 -11.20 -1.75 -17.56
C ARG A 338 -12.43 -1.02 -18.07
N PHE A 339 -12.24 0.06 -18.83
CA PHE A 339 -13.34 0.77 -19.48
C PHE A 339 -14.06 -0.13 -20.47
N LEU A 340 -13.35 -0.79 -21.39
CA LEU A 340 -13.93 -1.71 -22.35
C LEU A 340 -14.75 -2.80 -21.66
N ILE A 341 -14.15 -3.48 -20.68
CA ILE A 341 -14.78 -4.57 -19.93
C ILE A 341 -16.07 -4.10 -19.25
N SER A 342 -16.06 -2.91 -18.66
CA SER A 342 -17.21 -2.33 -17.96
C SER A 342 -18.42 -2.06 -18.88
N GLN A 343 -18.21 -1.96 -20.19
CA GLN A 343 -19.24 -1.71 -21.20
C GLN A 343 -19.71 -2.99 -21.92
N LEU A 344 -19.06 -4.14 -21.66
CA LEU A 344 -19.42 -5.43 -22.23
C LEU A 344 -20.59 -6.07 -21.48
N ALA A 345 -21.25 -7.00 -22.15
CA ALA A 345 -22.33 -7.79 -21.57
C ALA A 345 -21.85 -8.69 -20.44
N ALA A 346 -22.74 -8.97 -19.51
CA ALA A 346 -22.49 -9.91 -18.42
C ALA A 346 -22.24 -11.34 -18.93
N MET A 347 -21.37 -12.08 -18.26
CA MET A 347 -21.21 -13.51 -18.46
C MET A 347 -22.44 -14.23 -17.91
N LYS A 348 -22.98 -15.17 -18.68
CA LYS A 348 -24.09 -16.04 -18.28
C LYS A 348 -23.59 -17.48 -18.23
N TYR A 349 -23.88 -18.17 -17.15
CA TYR A 349 -23.51 -19.56 -16.99
C TYR A 349 -24.59 -20.31 -16.21
N GLU A 350 -24.68 -21.59 -16.44
CA GLU A 350 -25.46 -22.52 -15.65
C GLU A 350 -24.56 -23.13 -14.59
N GLN A 351 -25.07 -23.26 -13.38
CA GLN A 351 -24.44 -23.97 -12.30
C GLN A 351 -25.26 -25.20 -11.96
N PHE A 352 -24.66 -26.36 -12.18
CA PHE A 352 -25.19 -27.62 -11.69
C PHE A 352 -24.65 -27.85 -10.29
N GLU A 353 -25.53 -28.02 -9.31
CA GLU A 353 -25.21 -28.30 -7.92
C GLU A 353 -25.92 -29.58 -7.50
N TYR A 354 -25.20 -30.47 -6.83
CA TYR A 354 -25.76 -31.67 -6.28
C TYR A 354 -25.22 -31.96 -4.88
N ILE A 355 -26.07 -32.58 -4.04
CA ILE A 355 -25.79 -32.88 -2.65
C ILE A 355 -26.03 -34.38 -2.43
N LEU A 356 -25.01 -35.04 -1.90
CA LEU A 356 -25.07 -36.42 -1.44
C LEU A 356 -25.22 -36.46 0.05
N GLU A 357 -26.10 -37.33 0.59
CA GLU A 357 -26.30 -37.46 2.01
C GLU A 357 -26.27 -38.91 2.45
N LYS A 358 -25.74 -39.17 3.64
CA LYS A 358 -25.87 -40.37 4.43
C LYS A 358 -25.75 -40.02 5.92
N ASP A 359 -26.67 -40.55 6.72
CA ASP A 359 -26.65 -40.39 8.20
C ASP A 359 -26.39 -38.92 8.64
N LYS A 360 -27.05 -37.97 7.96
CA LYS A 360 -26.89 -36.50 8.16
C LYS A 360 -25.49 -35.93 7.85
N ILE A 361 -24.64 -36.67 7.15
CA ILE A 361 -23.39 -36.17 6.60
C ILE A 361 -23.65 -35.85 5.13
N GLN A 362 -23.42 -34.60 4.73
CA GLN A 362 -23.66 -34.13 3.37
C GLN A 362 -22.34 -33.72 2.71
N TYR A 363 -22.20 -34.12 1.44
CA TYR A 363 -21.18 -33.65 0.53
C TYR A 363 -21.81 -32.88 -0.61
N ARG A 364 -21.13 -31.82 -1.07
CA ARG A 364 -21.62 -30.94 -2.13
C ARG A 364 -20.64 -30.88 -3.28
N GLY A 365 -21.16 -31.05 -4.49
CA GLY A 365 -20.46 -30.81 -5.76
C GLY A 365 -21.11 -29.69 -6.55
N SER A 366 -20.32 -28.97 -7.33
CA SER A 366 -20.83 -28.00 -8.28
C SER A 366 -19.93 -27.92 -9.51
N ILE A 367 -20.54 -27.80 -10.68
CA ILE A 367 -19.88 -27.61 -11.99
C ILE A 367 -20.60 -26.47 -12.68
N ASN A 368 -19.88 -25.66 -13.44
CA ASN A 368 -20.43 -24.54 -14.19
C ASN A 368 -20.25 -24.76 -15.68
N LYS A 369 -21.26 -24.37 -16.47
CA LYS A 369 -21.23 -24.40 -17.92
C LYS A 369 -21.47 -22.98 -18.44
N ILE A 370 -20.51 -22.41 -19.15
CA ILE A 370 -20.64 -21.08 -19.74
C ILE A 370 -21.64 -21.18 -20.90
N ILE A 371 -22.71 -20.38 -20.81
CA ILE A 371 -23.73 -20.25 -21.89
C ILE A 371 -23.41 -19.07 -22.78
N PHE A 372 -22.91 -17.98 -22.19
CA PHE A 372 -22.46 -16.80 -22.91
C PHE A 372 -21.30 -16.17 -22.17
N ASP A 373 -20.13 -16.04 -22.80
CA ASP A 373 -18.91 -15.60 -22.18
C ASP A 373 -18.90 -14.09 -21.84
N GLY A 374 -19.64 -13.26 -22.58
CA GLY A 374 -19.74 -11.83 -22.30
C GLY A 374 -18.37 -11.16 -22.15
N TYR A 375 -18.18 -10.37 -21.08
CA TYR A 375 -16.90 -9.70 -20.81
C TYR A 375 -15.74 -10.68 -20.57
N TYR A 376 -16.03 -11.92 -20.20
CA TYR A 376 -15.03 -12.94 -19.91
C TYR A 376 -14.22 -13.35 -21.16
N LYS A 377 -14.75 -13.08 -22.35
CA LYS A 377 -14.04 -13.24 -23.63
C LYS A 377 -12.78 -12.38 -23.71
N VAL A 378 -12.84 -11.17 -23.14
CA VAL A 378 -11.75 -10.19 -23.17
C VAL A 378 -10.86 -10.29 -21.95
N PHE A 379 -11.44 -10.60 -20.79
CA PHE A 379 -10.76 -10.64 -19.51
C PHE A 379 -11.22 -11.83 -18.68
N LYS A 380 -10.32 -12.78 -18.47
CA LYS A 380 -10.52 -13.91 -17.56
C LYS A 380 -9.99 -13.54 -16.19
N GLU A 381 -10.85 -13.52 -15.17
CA GLU A 381 -10.42 -13.44 -13.78
C GLU A 381 -9.75 -14.77 -13.39
N GLU A 382 -8.73 -14.71 -12.52
CA GLU A 382 -7.98 -15.89 -12.08
C GLU A 382 -8.79 -16.85 -11.17
N GLU A 383 -10.04 -16.54 -10.83
CA GLU A 383 -10.90 -17.45 -10.11
C GLU A 383 -11.31 -18.59 -11.03
N ASP A 384 -10.69 -19.74 -10.84
CA ASP A 384 -11.03 -21.01 -11.48
C ASP A 384 -12.46 -21.43 -11.09
N LEU A 385 -13.45 -20.94 -11.84
CA LEU A 385 -14.76 -21.57 -11.83
C LEU A 385 -14.57 -22.97 -12.42
N PRO A 386 -14.92 -24.06 -11.71
CA PRO A 386 -14.87 -25.39 -12.30
C PRO A 386 -15.84 -25.45 -13.49
N ILE A 387 -15.27 -25.36 -14.69
CA ILE A 387 -16.02 -25.33 -15.95
C ILE A 387 -15.96 -26.74 -16.55
N GLY A 388 -17.13 -27.29 -16.93
CA GLY A 388 -17.22 -28.59 -17.56
C GLY A 388 -18.65 -28.91 -17.97
N ASP A 389 -18.82 -30.06 -18.61
CA ASP A 389 -20.13 -30.61 -18.91
C ASP A 389 -20.78 -31.17 -17.64
N PHE A 390 -22.10 -31.08 -17.57
CA PHE A 390 -22.83 -31.57 -16.42
C PHE A 390 -22.86 -33.08 -16.42
N PRO A 391 -22.55 -33.73 -15.28
CA PRO A 391 -22.74 -35.18 -15.16
C PRO A 391 -24.24 -35.52 -15.11
N GLU A 392 -24.57 -36.69 -15.59
CA GLU A 392 -25.93 -37.25 -15.48
C GLU A 392 -26.18 -37.76 -14.06
N ILE A 393 -26.46 -36.87 -13.13
CA ILE A 393 -26.74 -37.20 -11.72
C ILE A 393 -28.16 -36.75 -11.40
N LYS A 394 -28.98 -37.69 -10.87
CA LYS A 394 -30.39 -37.47 -10.50
C LYS A 394 -30.61 -37.72 -9.01
N GLU A 395 -31.64 -37.11 -8.46
CA GLU A 395 -32.08 -37.40 -7.10
C GLU A 395 -32.41 -38.90 -6.94
N GLY A 396 -31.96 -39.54 -5.86
CA GLY A 396 -32.08 -40.95 -5.65
C GLY A 396 -30.88 -41.79 -6.11
N ASP A 397 -30.03 -41.27 -6.95
CA ASP A 397 -28.78 -41.97 -7.34
C ASP A 397 -27.89 -42.23 -6.15
N LYS A 398 -27.12 -43.34 -6.18
CA LYS A 398 -26.28 -43.75 -5.09
C LYS A 398 -24.82 -43.88 -5.50
N PHE A 399 -23.95 -43.17 -4.81
CA PHE A 399 -22.51 -43.14 -5.02
C PHE A 399 -21.78 -43.69 -3.84
N THR A 400 -20.72 -44.46 -4.08
CA THR A 400 -19.87 -45.03 -3.02
C THR A 400 -18.74 -44.06 -2.69
N LEU A 401 -18.55 -43.74 -1.41
CA LEU A 401 -17.42 -42.97 -0.92
C LEU A 401 -16.16 -43.84 -0.95
N ASP A 402 -15.35 -43.70 -2.02
CA ASP A 402 -14.18 -44.57 -2.21
C ASP A 402 -12.97 -44.10 -1.45
N LYS A 403 -12.77 -42.80 -1.35
CA LYS A 403 -11.61 -42.21 -0.71
C LYS A 403 -11.95 -40.89 -0.04
N LEU A 404 -11.28 -40.61 1.05
CA LEU A 404 -11.28 -39.31 1.70
C LEU A 404 -9.92 -38.61 1.48
N ASP A 405 -9.95 -37.41 0.94
CA ASP A 405 -8.81 -36.50 0.92
C ASP A 405 -8.96 -35.56 2.14
N ILE A 406 -8.17 -35.80 3.16
CA ILE A 406 -8.21 -35.06 4.43
C ILE A 406 -6.90 -34.28 4.55
N LYS A 407 -7.00 -32.97 4.49
CA LYS A 407 -5.85 -32.07 4.67
C LYS A 407 -5.95 -31.38 6.02
N GLU A 408 -4.96 -31.61 6.85
CA GLU A 408 -4.79 -30.89 8.10
C GLU A 408 -4.11 -29.54 7.82
N ASP A 409 -4.67 -28.46 8.35
CA ASP A 409 -4.10 -27.10 8.27
C ASP A 409 -4.48 -26.33 9.54
N TYR A 410 -3.89 -25.16 9.69
CA TYR A 410 -4.16 -24.25 10.80
C TYR A 410 -4.75 -22.95 10.27
N THR A 411 -5.67 -22.36 11.04
CA THR A 411 -6.16 -21.01 10.72
C THR A 411 -4.98 -20.03 10.67
N LYS A 412 -5.03 -19.09 9.73
CA LYS A 412 -3.98 -18.08 9.54
C LYS A 412 -4.45 -16.75 10.11
N PRO A 413 -3.52 -15.92 10.63
CA PRO A 413 -3.87 -14.58 11.06
C PRO A 413 -4.38 -13.77 9.86
N PRO A 414 -5.10 -12.65 10.10
CA PRO A 414 -5.48 -11.75 9.02
C PRO A 414 -4.23 -11.27 8.27
N ALA A 415 -4.36 -11.08 6.97
CA ALA A 415 -3.25 -10.60 6.15
C ALA A 415 -2.95 -9.13 6.48
N ARG A 416 -1.67 -8.76 6.54
CA ARG A 416 -1.24 -7.37 6.65
C ARG A 416 -1.70 -6.55 5.45
N LEU A 417 -1.98 -5.28 5.68
CA LEU A 417 -2.40 -4.37 4.61
C LEU A 417 -1.25 -4.08 3.64
N THR A 418 -1.55 -4.17 2.36
CA THR A 418 -0.75 -3.62 1.26
C THR A 418 -1.22 -2.20 0.93
N GLU A 419 -0.55 -1.46 0.04
CA GLU A 419 -1.06 -0.15 -0.41
C GLU A 419 -2.47 -0.29 -1.01
N SER A 420 -2.72 -1.33 -1.80
CA SER A 420 -4.03 -1.64 -2.39
C SER A 420 -5.10 -1.85 -1.32
N SER A 421 -4.87 -2.75 -0.38
CA SER A 421 -5.87 -3.05 0.66
C SER A 421 -6.03 -1.92 1.68
N LEU A 422 -5.00 -1.12 1.94
CA LEU A 422 -5.12 0.07 2.78
C LEU A 422 -6.02 1.13 2.13
N VAL A 423 -5.84 1.42 0.83
CA VAL A 423 -6.72 2.34 0.09
C VAL A 423 -8.17 1.84 0.14
N LYS A 424 -8.39 0.53 -0.07
CA LYS A 424 -9.72 -0.09 0.02
C LYS A 424 -10.33 0.08 1.42
N THR A 425 -9.54 -0.14 2.47
CA THR A 425 -10.00 0.02 3.86
C THR A 425 -10.33 1.48 4.17
N LEU A 426 -9.44 2.42 3.82
CA LEU A 426 -9.69 3.85 4.03
C LEU A 426 -10.98 4.30 3.34
N GLU A 427 -11.20 3.88 2.10
CA GLU A 427 -12.42 4.18 1.36
C GLU A 427 -13.67 3.58 2.03
N SER A 428 -13.63 2.31 2.43
CA SER A 428 -14.78 1.64 3.07
C SER A 428 -15.14 2.23 4.42
N GLU A 429 -14.16 2.81 5.13
CA GLU A 429 -14.34 3.50 6.41
C GLU A 429 -14.66 5.01 6.23
N GLY A 430 -14.74 5.52 5.01
CA GLY A 430 -15.00 6.93 4.71
C GLY A 430 -13.84 7.87 5.05
N ILE A 431 -12.62 7.34 5.19
CA ILE A 431 -11.43 8.09 5.60
C ILE A 431 -10.63 8.54 4.36
N GLY A 432 -10.40 9.84 4.27
CA GLY A 432 -9.75 10.44 3.10
C GLY A 432 -10.69 10.55 1.90
N ARG A 433 -10.17 11.09 0.81
CA ARG A 433 -10.89 11.33 -0.47
C ARG A 433 -9.91 11.08 -1.62
N PRO A 434 -10.36 11.05 -2.88
CA PRO A 434 -9.51 10.81 -4.05
C PRO A 434 -8.20 11.60 -4.09
N SER A 435 -8.20 12.83 -3.61
CA SER A 435 -7.02 13.69 -3.56
C SER A 435 -6.02 13.32 -2.45
N THR A 436 -6.42 12.54 -1.43
CA THR A 436 -5.62 12.35 -0.21
C THR A 436 -5.08 10.94 0.02
N TYR A 437 -5.63 9.87 -0.58
CA TYR A 437 -5.17 8.50 -0.34
C TYR A 437 -3.65 8.32 -0.51
N ALA A 438 -3.12 8.78 -1.63
CA ALA A 438 -1.69 8.68 -1.91
C ALA A 438 -0.83 9.46 -0.90
N SER A 439 -1.26 10.68 -0.53
CA SER A 439 -0.53 11.53 0.41
C SER A 439 -0.54 10.99 1.85
N ILE A 440 -1.62 10.32 2.27
CA ILE A 440 -1.71 9.63 3.56
C ILE A 440 -0.63 8.55 3.64
N ILE A 441 -0.61 7.66 2.64
CA ILE A 441 0.34 6.55 2.56
C ILE A 441 1.80 7.05 2.54
N ASP A 442 2.07 8.05 1.71
CA ASP A 442 3.41 8.63 1.62
C ASP A 442 3.84 9.31 2.92
N THR A 443 2.90 9.95 3.63
CA THR A 443 3.20 10.57 4.92
C THR A 443 3.56 9.52 5.97
N LEU A 444 2.84 8.41 6.06
CA LEU A 444 3.14 7.32 6.99
C LEU A 444 4.54 6.74 6.73
N LYS A 445 4.89 6.51 5.46
CA LYS A 445 6.22 6.02 5.06
C LYS A 445 7.32 7.07 5.33
N LYS A 446 7.08 8.33 4.95
CA LYS A 446 8.05 9.42 5.12
C LYS A 446 8.33 9.76 6.58
N ARG A 447 7.33 9.60 7.46
CA ARG A 447 7.48 9.75 8.90
C ARG A 447 8.04 8.50 9.57
N GLU A 448 8.25 7.44 8.81
CA GLU A 448 8.75 6.15 9.30
C GLU A 448 7.85 5.53 10.38
N TYR A 449 6.55 5.84 10.35
CA TYR A 449 5.57 5.21 11.25
C TYR A 449 5.24 3.78 10.83
N VAL A 450 5.45 3.48 9.56
CA VAL A 450 5.31 2.16 8.98
C VAL A 450 6.47 1.88 8.03
N GLU A 451 6.82 0.62 7.91
CA GLU A 451 7.73 0.12 6.87
C GLU A 451 7.04 -0.91 5.99
N LEU A 452 7.61 -1.16 4.81
CA LEU A 452 7.11 -2.18 3.90
C LEU A 452 7.95 -3.46 4.01
N GLN A 453 7.34 -4.53 4.50
CA GLN A 453 7.89 -5.87 4.46
C GLN A 453 7.09 -6.71 3.47
N ASN A 454 7.74 -7.24 2.43
CA ASN A 454 7.07 -8.01 1.35
C ASN A 454 5.82 -7.29 0.79
N LYS A 455 5.92 -5.98 0.52
CA LYS A 455 4.86 -5.09 0.03
C LYS A 455 3.72 -4.83 1.04
N SER A 456 3.81 -5.32 2.26
CA SER A 456 2.80 -5.13 3.31
C SER A 456 3.30 -4.15 4.36
N PHE A 457 2.40 -3.35 4.91
CA PHE A 457 2.72 -2.40 5.98
C PHE A 457 2.92 -3.13 7.30
N VAL A 458 4.01 -2.78 7.98
CA VAL A 458 4.31 -3.18 9.34
C VAL A 458 4.56 -1.90 10.14
N PRO A 459 3.86 -1.68 11.26
CA PRO A 459 4.12 -0.52 12.09
C PRO A 459 5.49 -0.60 12.75
N THR A 460 6.18 0.53 12.81
CA THR A 460 7.46 0.66 13.51
C THR A 460 7.23 0.92 15.00
N GLU A 461 8.27 0.84 15.83
CA GLU A 461 8.17 1.20 17.25
C GLU A 461 7.70 2.65 17.44
N ILE A 462 8.22 3.58 16.64
CA ILE A 462 7.80 4.98 16.70
C ILE A 462 6.33 5.14 16.24
N GLY A 463 5.90 4.36 15.26
CA GLY A 463 4.51 4.35 14.82
C GLY A 463 3.57 3.87 15.93
N TYR A 464 3.91 2.79 16.61
CA TYR A 464 3.15 2.32 17.77
C TYR A 464 3.10 3.34 18.90
N GLU A 465 4.23 3.98 19.22
CA GLU A 465 4.29 4.96 20.29
C GLU A 465 3.42 6.19 19.96
N VAL A 466 3.51 6.71 18.73
CA VAL A 466 2.65 7.80 18.26
C VAL A 466 1.17 7.43 18.38
N LYS A 467 0.79 6.23 17.95
CA LYS A 467 -0.59 5.73 18.07
C LYS A 467 -1.02 5.65 19.54
N THR A 468 -0.19 5.13 20.41
CA THR A 468 -0.48 4.94 21.83
C THR A 468 -0.69 6.28 22.55
N GLN A 469 0.20 7.24 22.31
CA GLN A 469 0.08 8.57 22.91
C GLN A 469 -1.16 9.33 22.38
N LEU A 470 -1.43 9.23 21.06
CA LEU A 470 -2.61 9.85 20.47
C LEU A 470 -3.92 9.21 20.95
N ASP A 471 -4.01 7.89 21.08
CA ASP A 471 -5.19 7.21 21.63
C ASP A 471 -5.46 7.63 23.08
N LYS A 472 -4.39 7.82 23.86
CA LYS A 472 -4.47 8.19 25.27
C LYS A 472 -4.96 9.64 25.45
N PHE A 473 -4.39 10.58 24.71
CA PHE A 473 -4.61 12.00 24.94
C PHE A 473 -5.65 12.62 24.01
N PHE A 474 -5.85 12.07 22.80
CA PHE A 474 -6.74 12.61 21.77
C PHE A 474 -7.65 11.52 21.16
N PRO A 475 -8.43 10.79 21.99
CA PRO A 475 -9.19 9.61 21.56
C PRO A 475 -10.19 9.90 20.43
N ASN A 476 -10.83 11.09 20.42
CA ASN A 476 -11.78 11.45 19.36
C ASN A 476 -11.07 11.68 18.02
N ILE A 477 -9.90 12.33 18.01
CA ILE A 477 -9.11 12.53 16.79
C ILE A 477 -8.62 11.20 16.22
N MET A 478 -8.43 10.20 17.09
CA MET A 478 -8.08 8.82 16.72
C MET A 478 -9.30 7.94 16.41
N ASN A 479 -10.51 8.50 16.46
CA ASN A 479 -11.73 7.75 16.19
C ASN A 479 -12.03 7.73 14.69
N ILE A 480 -12.17 6.51 14.13
CA ILE A 480 -12.47 6.26 12.71
C ILE A 480 -13.78 6.97 12.31
N LYS A 481 -14.86 6.75 13.09
CA LYS A 481 -16.19 7.31 12.78
C LYS A 481 -16.21 8.83 12.89
N PHE A 482 -15.49 9.39 13.84
CA PHE A 482 -15.37 10.84 13.98
C PHE A 482 -14.66 11.46 12.76
N THR A 483 -13.56 10.84 12.31
CA THR A 483 -12.83 11.30 11.13
C THR A 483 -13.67 11.16 9.85
N ALA A 484 -14.39 10.06 9.68
CA ALA A 484 -15.30 9.86 8.55
C ALA A 484 -16.42 10.92 8.55
N LYS A 485 -17.07 11.15 9.70
CA LYS A 485 -18.09 12.20 9.84
C LYS A 485 -17.55 13.59 9.46
N LEU A 486 -16.33 13.92 9.88
CA LEU A 486 -15.73 15.22 9.55
C LEU A 486 -15.40 15.34 8.05
N GLU A 487 -15.05 14.24 7.37
CA GLU A 487 -14.91 14.21 5.91
C GLU A 487 -16.27 14.43 5.20
N ASP A 488 -17.35 13.86 5.73
CA ASP A 488 -18.70 14.05 5.21
C ASP A 488 -19.17 15.50 5.42
N GLU A 489 -18.90 16.07 6.59
CA GLU A 489 -19.20 17.48 6.90
C GLU A 489 -18.43 18.46 5.98
N LEU A 490 -17.20 18.11 5.58
CA LEU A 490 -16.45 18.88 4.56
C LEU A 490 -17.06 18.75 3.16
N ASP A 491 -17.69 17.63 2.84
CA ASP A 491 -18.44 17.49 1.59
C ASP A 491 -19.77 18.26 1.63
N GLU A 492 -20.43 18.35 2.79
CA GLU A 492 -21.60 19.24 3.01
C GLU A 492 -21.22 20.74 2.84
N VAL A 493 -20.02 21.14 3.26
CA VAL A 493 -19.51 22.50 2.97
C VAL A 493 -19.28 22.68 1.47
N ASP A 494 -18.76 21.66 0.76
CA ASP A 494 -18.52 21.69 -0.68
C ASP A 494 -19.82 21.90 -1.48
N SER A 495 -20.90 21.23 -1.07
CA SER A 495 -22.24 21.41 -1.65
C SER A 495 -22.93 22.72 -1.26
N GLY A 496 -22.46 23.39 -0.22
CA GLY A 496 -23.05 24.61 0.32
C GLY A 496 -24.15 24.38 1.38
N ASP A 497 -24.30 23.16 1.85
CA ASP A 497 -25.33 22.77 2.84
C ASP A 497 -24.90 23.07 4.28
N LYS A 498 -23.59 23.35 4.50
CA LYS A 498 -23.03 23.65 5.82
C LYS A 498 -22.10 24.85 5.80
N ASP A 499 -22.15 25.66 6.87
CA ASP A 499 -21.18 26.73 7.05
C ASP A 499 -19.83 26.19 7.53
N TRP A 500 -18.76 26.62 6.87
CA TRP A 500 -17.40 26.16 7.15
C TRP A 500 -16.80 26.75 8.45
N ILE A 501 -17.24 27.95 8.86
CA ILE A 501 -16.80 28.59 10.12
C ILE A 501 -17.42 27.84 11.31
N ASP A 502 -18.69 27.46 11.22
CA ASP A 502 -19.36 26.70 12.27
C ASP A 502 -18.73 25.31 12.45
N LEU A 503 -18.34 24.67 11.35
CA LEU A 503 -17.57 23.42 11.36
C LEU A 503 -16.25 23.60 12.12
N LEU A 504 -15.49 24.66 11.81
CA LEU A 504 -14.21 24.95 12.45
C LEU A 504 -14.37 25.30 13.93
N LYS A 505 -15.36 26.12 14.30
CA LYS A 505 -15.68 26.49 15.70
C LYS A 505 -15.98 25.24 16.53
N THR A 506 -16.83 24.36 16.02
CA THR A 506 -17.22 23.12 16.69
C THR A 506 -15.98 22.23 16.93
N PHE A 507 -15.19 22.01 15.90
CA PHE A 507 -13.98 21.19 15.99
C PHE A 507 -12.95 21.80 16.95
N TYR A 508 -12.69 23.10 16.85
CA TYR A 508 -11.66 23.77 17.65
C TYR A 508 -12.03 23.80 19.14
N THR A 509 -13.30 24.01 19.46
CA THR A 509 -13.79 23.95 20.85
C THR A 509 -13.57 22.56 21.46
N GLU A 510 -13.77 21.52 20.68
CA GLU A 510 -13.48 20.15 21.13
C GLU A 510 -11.97 19.91 21.30
N LEU A 511 -11.15 20.36 20.37
CA LEU A 511 -9.70 20.25 20.44
C LEU A 511 -9.14 20.93 21.70
N GLN A 512 -9.58 22.16 22.01
CA GLN A 512 -9.14 22.91 23.20
C GLN A 512 -9.43 22.16 24.52
N LYS A 513 -10.58 21.49 24.64
CA LYS A 513 -10.92 20.69 25.82
C LYS A 513 -9.93 19.53 26.03
N TYR A 514 -9.41 18.94 24.96
CA TYR A 514 -8.37 17.90 25.05
C TYR A 514 -7.02 18.50 25.41
N GLU A 515 -6.64 19.65 24.85
CA GLU A 515 -5.36 20.30 25.16
C GLU A 515 -5.22 20.66 26.63
N GLU A 516 -6.25 21.23 27.24
CA GLU A 516 -6.24 21.57 28.67
C GLU A 516 -6.04 20.34 29.55
N LYS A 517 -6.75 19.24 29.24
CA LYS A 517 -6.56 17.96 29.93
C LYS A 517 -5.17 17.35 29.72
N CYS A 518 -4.63 17.51 28.52
CA CYS A 518 -3.34 16.95 28.14
C CYS A 518 -2.17 17.65 28.84
N LYS A 519 -2.21 18.98 28.99
CA LYS A 519 -1.10 19.73 29.60
C LYS A 519 -0.72 19.18 30.97
N ALA A 520 -1.68 19.04 31.88
CA ALA A 520 -1.45 18.49 33.22
C ALA A 520 -1.06 17.01 33.21
N SER A 521 -1.55 16.23 32.24
CA SER A 521 -1.26 14.79 32.14
C SER A 521 0.10 14.54 31.53
N VAL A 522 0.53 15.35 30.57
CA VAL A 522 1.85 15.25 29.93
C VAL A 522 2.95 15.58 30.93
N GLU A 523 2.79 16.57 31.80
CA GLU A 523 3.73 16.86 32.87
C GLU A 523 3.95 15.64 33.78
N LYS A 524 2.85 14.98 34.19
CA LYS A 524 2.93 13.74 34.97
C LYS A 524 3.57 12.56 34.22
N GLU A 525 3.42 12.49 32.91
CA GLU A 525 4.08 11.44 32.10
C GLU A 525 5.57 11.73 31.92
N LEU A 526 5.96 13.00 31.81
CA LEU A 526 7.36 13.39 31.77
C LEU A 526 8.09 13.08 33.08
N GLU A 527 7.38 13.15 34.22
CA GLU A 527 7.89 12.69 35.51
C GLU A 527 8.16 11.18 35.60
N LYS A 528 7.51 10.40 34.72
CA LYS A 528 7.65 8.92 34.63
C LYS A 528 8.64 8.47 33.55
N LEU A 529 9.54 9.34 33.13
CA LEU A 529 10.55 8.95 32.13
C LEU A 529 11.38 7.77 32.68
N VAL A 530 11.57 6.78 31.82
CA VAL A 530 12.31 5.57 32.19
C VAL A 530 13.79 5.88 32.28
N GLU A 531 14.34 5.84 33.49
CA GLU A 531 15.76 6.03 33.74
C GLU A 531 16.54 4.75 33.43
N SER A 532 17.75 4.93 32.91
CA SER A 532 18.70 3.83 32.73
C SER A 532 19.70 3.78 33.86
N ASP A 533 20.48 2.70 33.93
CA ASP A 533 21.62 2.55 34.84
C ASP A 533 22.90 3.26 34.36
N ILE A 534 22.81 3.99 33.24
CA ILE A 534 23.91 4.76 32.67
C ILE A 534 23.83 6.21 33.13
N ILE A 535 24.90 6.70 33.76
CA ILE A 535 25.00 8.08 34.17
C ILE A 535 25.56 8.92 33.01
N GLY A 536 24.88 10.00 32.67
CA GLY A 536 25.32 10.96 31.68
C GLY A 536 26.43 11.86 32.17
N LYS A 537 26.94 12.71 31.31
CA LYS A 537 28.01 13.69 31.62
C LYS A 537 27.57 14.73 32.63
N ASP A 538 26.29 14.95 32.80
CA ASP A 538 25.65 15.83 33.76
C ASP A 538 25.52 15.20 35.16
N GLY A 539 25.99 13.96 35.34
CA GLY A 539 25.90 13.22 36.59
C GLY A 539 24.54 12.66 36.93
N LYS A 540 23.56 12.76 35.98
CA LYS A 540 22.20 12.21 36.13
C LYS A 540 22.01 10.96 35.29
N PRO A 541 21.08 10.07 35.66
CA PRO A 541 20.73 8.94 34.81
C PRO A 541 20.25 9.40 33.43
N LEU A 542 20.73 8.73 32.39
CA LEU A 542 20.18 8.92 31.06
C LEU A 542 18.77 8.34 30.96
N ILE A 543 17.90 9.06 30.28
CA ILE A 543 16.49 8.65 30.05
C ILE A 543 16.32 7.99 28.69
N MET A 544 15.43 7.00 28.62
CA MET A 544 15.08 6.36 27.37
C MET A 544 14.06 7.19 26.59
N LYS A 545 14.37 7.46 25.33
CA LYS A 545 13.43 8.02 24.33
C LYS A 545 13.37 7.14 23.10
N ILE A 546 12.33 7.32 22.28
CA ILE A 546 12.18 6.67 21.00
C ILE A 546 12.40 7.70 19.90
N GLY A 547 13.32 7.42 18.98
CA GLY A 547 13.64 8.29 17.85
C GLY A 547 13.48 7.58 16.49
N ARG A 548 13.82 8.29 15.43
CA ARG A 548 13.76 7.80 14.05
C ARG A 548 14.48 6.45 13.83
N PHE A 549 15.56 6.21 14.56
CA PHE A 549 16.38 5.01 14.42
C PHE A 549 16.12 3.96 15.50
N GLY A 550 14.99 4.06 16.22
CA GLY A 550 14.62 3.22 17.35
C GLY A 550 14.90 3.87 18.69
N ARG A 551 14.94 3.07 19.75
CA ARG A 551 15.18 3.54 21.13
C ARG A 551 16.59 4.04 21.30
N TYR A 552 16.75 5.08 22.13
CA TYR A 552 18.05 5.64 22.52
C TYR A 552 17.99 6.23 23.93
N LEU A 553 19.14 6.30 24.58
CA LEU A 553 19.30 7.00 25.85
C LEU A 553 19.80 8.41 25.57
N THR A 554 19.29 9.37 26.32
CA THR A 554 19.71 10.78 26.23
C THR A 554 19.73 11.42 27.61
N SER A 555 20.52 12.52 27.77
CA SER A 555 20.48 13.33 28.97
C SER A 555 19.11 13.96 29.19
N GLN A 556 18.78 14.23 30.45
CA GLN A 556 17.60 15.02 30.82
C GLN A 556 17.77 16.50 30.50
N ASP A 557 19.03 16.95 30.36
CA ASP A 557 19.37 18.30 29.95
C ASP A 557 19.24 18.44 28.44
N GLU A 558 18.32 19.30 27.98
CA GLU A 558 18.04 19.55 26.56
C GLU A 558 19.24 20.13 25.78
N ASP A 559 20.14 20.81 26.47
CA ASP A 559 21.38 21.36 25.88
C ASP A 559 22.48 20.29 25.72
N SER A 560 22.35 19.15 26.37
CA SER A 560 23.26 18.02 26.24
C SER A 560 23.01 17.26 24.92
N LYS A 561 24.04 17.12 24.09
CA LYS A 561 23.98 16.33 22.84
C LYS A 561 24.33 14.86 23.05
N GLU A 562 24.26 14.37 24.29
CA GLU A 562 24.59 12.99 24.60
C GLU A 562 23.47 12.05 24.22
N ASN A 563 23.71 11.16 23.24
CA ASN A 563 22.75 10.17 22.77
C ASN A 563 23.42 8.82 22.56
N ILE A 564 22.87 7.77 23.16
CA ILE A 564 23.33 6.39 23.00
C ILE A 564 22.23 5.57 22.34
N SER A 565 22.47 5.07 21.13
CA SER A 565 21.49 4.25 20.39
C SER A 565 21.36 2.87 21.04
N LEU A 566 20.12 2.45 21.30
CA LEU A 566 19.76 1.11 21.78
C LEU A 566 19.34 0.17 20.64
N LYS A 567 19.64 0.51 19.38
CA LYS A 567 19.30 -0.33 18.24
C LYS A 567 20.03 -1.68 18.31
N GLY A 568 19.24 -2.76 18.32
CA GLY A 568 19.74 -4.13 18.45
C GLY A 568 19.93 -4.60 19.89
N ILE A 569 19.50 -3.81 20.89
CA ILE A 569 19.39 -4.25 22.28
C ILE A 569 17.95 -4.69 22.53
N GLU A 570 17.77 -5.95 22.91
CA GLU A 570 16.48 -6.46 23.37
C GLU A 570 16.26 -6.01 24.82
N ILE A 571 15.25 -5.16 25.02
CA ILE A 571 14.81 -4.68 26.34
C ILE A 571 13.41 -5.24 26.56
N SER A 572 13.22 -5.99 27.65
CA SER A 572 11.91 -6.58 27.97
C SER A 572 10.90 -5.51 28.43
N LEU A 573 9.62 -5.82 28.28
CA LEU A 573 8.53 -4.98 28.80
C LEU A 573 8.57 -4.83 30.32
N GLU A 574 9.09 -5.82 31.03
CA GLU A 574 9.24 -5.80 32.50
C GLU A 574 10.34 -4.82 32.93
N GLU A 575 11.47 -4.78 32.21
CA GLU A 575 12.53 -3.80 32.43
C GLU A 575 12.03 -2.35 32.23
N ILE A 576 11.18 -2.14 31.21
CA ILE A 576 10.56 -0.83 30.97
C ILE A 576 9.58 -0.46 32.09
N LYS A 577 8.73 -1.40 32.52
CA LYS A 577 7.72 -1.17 33.56
C LYS A 577 8.33 -0.95 34.94
N SER A 578 9.52 -1.47 35.21
CA SER A 578 10.25 -1.23 36.46
C SER A 578 10.70 0.23 36.66
N GLY A 579 10.63 1.04 35.61
CA GLY A 579 11.05 2.45 35.65
C GLY A 579 12.56 2.66 35.56
N LYS A 580 13.35 1.56 35.53
CA LYS A 580 14.79 1.61 35.35
C LYS A 580 15.27 0.56 34.36
N ILE A 581 16.13 0.96 33.43
CA ILE A 581 16.66 0.07 32.38
C ILE A 581 18.11 -0.27 32.73
N TYR A 582 18.39 -1.55 32.87
CA TYR A 582 19.73 -2.09 33.04
C TYR A 582 20.32 -2.45 31.69
N VAL A 583 21.03 -1.51 31.07
CA VAL A 583 21.53 -1.67 29.69
C VAL A 583 23.05 -1.68 29.58
N LYS A 584 23.77 -1.35 30.65
CA LYS A 584 25.23 -1.25 30.63
C LYS A 584 25.88 -2.51 30.08
N ASP A 585 25.56 -3.67 30.64
CA ASP A 585 26.12 -4.94 30.22
C ASP A 585 25.70 -5.29 28.78
N LYS A 586 24.45 -4.97 28.39
CA LYS A 586 23.94 -5.17 27.02
C LYS A 586 24.62 -4.23 26.01
N ILE A 587 24.94 -3.01 26.38
CA ILE A 587 25.74 -2.09 25.56
C ILE A 587 27.17 -2.59 25.40
N GLU A 588 27.80 -3.06 26.46
CA GLU A 588 29.15 -3.66 26.39
C GLU A 588 29.16 -4.89 25.46
N GLU A 589 28.15 -5.74 25.52
CA GLU A 589 28.00 -6.87 24.61
C GLU A 589 27.83 -6.42 23.14
N LEU A 590 27.06 -5.36 22.90
CA LEU A 590 26.91 -4.78 21.55
C LEU A 590 28.18 -4.12 21.03
N LEU A 591 28.93 -3.46 21.91
CA LEU A 591 30.22 -2.88 21.53
C LEU A 591 31.20 -3.99 21.14
N LYS A 592 31.26 -5.08 21.90
CA LYS A 592 32.01 -6.29 21.51
C LYS A 592 31.56 -6.88 20.19
N LYS A 593 30.24 -6.95 19.92
CA LYS A 593 29.70 -7.37 18.63
C LYS A 593 30.03 -6.39 17.49
N LYS A 594 30.14 -5.09 17.75
CA LYS A 594 30.54 -4.07 16.75
C LYS A 594 32.05 -4.10 16.46
N GLU A 595 32.89 -4.41 17.41
CA GLU A 595 34.32 -4.65 17.20
C GLU A 595 34.51 -5.85 16.28
N GLY A 596 33.59 -6.79 16.28
CA GLY A 596 33.58 -7.99 15.46
C GLY A 596 34.40 -9.13 16.08
N GLU A 597 34.19 -10.34 15.57
CA GLU A 597 34.89 -11.55 16.02
C GLU A 597 36.15 -11.77 15.19
N LYS A 598 37.31 -11.92 15.83
CA LYS A 598 38.60 -12.19 15.13
C LYS A 598 38.54 -13.54 14.44
N THR A 599 39.04 -13.60 13.20
CA THR A 599 39.18 -14.85 12.44
C THR A 599 40.63 -15.25 12.31
N ASP A 600 40.91 -16.48 11.91
CA ASP A 600 42.25 -16.99 11.63
C ASP A 600 42.78 -16.59 10.24
N ILE A 601 42.02 -15.80 9.46
CA ILE A 601 42.44 -15.33 8.15
C ILE A 601 43.30 -14.08 8.29
N ILE A 602 44.56 -14.17 7.88
CA ILE A 602 45.50 -13.05 7.83
C ILE A 602 45.79 -12.73 6.35
N LEU A 603 45.69 -11.45 6.01
CA LEU A 603 46.00 -10.95 4.66
C LEU A 603 47.51 -10.84 4.42
N GLU A 604 47.93 -10.71 3.14
CA GLU A 604 49.35 -10.55 2.79
C GLU A 604 50.03 -9.34 3.44
N ASN A 605 49.24 -8.27 3.73
CA ASN A 605 49.70 -7.09 4.42
C ASN A 605 49.79 -7.27 5.96
N GLY A 606 49.61 -8.50 6.47
CA GLY A 606 49.64 -8.84 7.91
C GLY A 606 48.37 -8.46 8.66
N ALA A 607 47.37 -7.82 8.03
CA ALA A 607 46.10 -7.47 8.66
C ALA A 607 45.20 -8.70 8.80
N ARG A 608 44.47 -8.79 9.92
CA ARG A 608 43.51 -9.86 10.20
C ARG A 608 42.12 -9.50 9.67
N LEU A 609 41.41 -10.49 9.13
CA LEU A 609 39.98 -10.32 8.84
C LEU A 609 39.15 -10.51 10.12
N ILE A 610 38.18 -9.63 10.31
CA ILE A 610 37.26 -9.60 11.44
C ILE A 610 35.85 -9.87 10.92
N LEU A 611 35.14 -10.80 11.54
CA LEU A 611 33.74 -11.06 11.28
C LEU A 611 32.88 -9.92 11.81
N LYS A 612 32.16 -9.24 10.94
CA LYS A 612 31.23 -8.15 11.31
C LYS A 612 29.83 -8.44 10.79
N TYR A 613 28.84 -7.79 11.38
CA TYR A 613 27.44 -7.89 10.98
C TYR A 613 26.95 -6.54 10.45
N GLY A 614 26.43 -6.54 9.22
CA GLY A 614 25.88 -5.35 8.55
C GLY A 614 24.43 -5.54 8.11
N ARG A 615 23.89 -4.53 7.41
CA ARG A 615 22.51 -4.53 6.89
C ARG A 615 22.16 -5.76 6.05
N PHE A 616 23.14 -6.36 5.40
CA PHE A 616 22.98 -7.52 4.52
C PHE A 616 23.49 -8.84 5.15
N GLY A 617 23.65 -8.86 6.48
CA GLY A 617 24.14 -10.01 7.26
C GLY A 617 25.64 -9.99 7.50
N ALA A 618 26.21 -11.16 7.90
CA ALA A 618 27.62 -11.31 8.25
C ALA A 618 28.56 -11.13 7.05
N TYR A 619 29.69 -10.46 7.27
CA TYR A 619 30.77 -10.24 6.30
C TYR A 619 32.13 -10.18 7.01
N LEU A 620 33.22 -10.37 6.28
CA LEU A 620 34.57 -10.21 6.78
C LEU A 620 35.13 -8.84 6.36
N GLU A 621 35.78 -8.14 7.27
CA GLU A 621 36.39 -6.84 7.03
C GLU A 621 37.81 -6.83 7.61
N SER A 622 38.75 -6.24 6.90
CA SER A 622 40.13 -6.06 7.42
C SER A 622 40.13 -5.18 8.66
N GLU A 623 40.92 -5.52 9.66
CA GLU A 623 41.16 -4.65 10.83
C GLU A 623 41.78 -3.31 10.43
N LYS A 624 42.49 -3.25 9.30
CA LYS A 624 43.01 -2.05 8.65
C LYS A 624 42.17 -1.52 7.51
N PHE A 625 40.86 -1.70 7.55
CA PHE A 625 39.95 -1.39 6.42
C PHE A 625 40.08 0.06 5.91
N LYS A 626 40.42 1.01 6.74
CA LYS A 626 40.64 2.41 6.32
C LYS A 626 41.86 2.57 5.39
N GLU A 627 42.81 1.65 5.47
CA GLU A 627 44.05 1.68 4.71
C GLU A 627 43.97 0.77 3.47
N ASP A 628 43.42 -0.43 3.61
CA ASP A 628 43.44 -1.46 2.56
C ASP A 628 42.08 -1.68 1.85
N ASN A 629 40.99 -1.13 2.41
CA ASN A 629 39.61 -1.24 1.87
C ASN A 629 39.16 -2.68 1.58
N VAL A 630 39.65 -3.68 2.32
CA VAL A 630 39.37 -5.09 2.07
C VAL A 630 38.14 -5.55 2.83
N ARG A 631 37.14 -6.04 2.07
CA ARG A 631 35.96 -6.75 2.55
C ARG A 631 35.74 -8.04 1.77
N LYS A 632 35.37 -9.12 2.46
CA LYS A 632 34.96 -10.38 1.83
C LYS A 632 33.55 -10.78 2.24
N THR A 633 32.74 -11.17 1.27
CA THR A 633 31.40 -11.72 1.51
C THR A 633 31.51 -13.17 1.99
N ILE A 634 30.66 -13.54 2.93
CA ILE A 634 30.57 -14.91 3.45
C ILE A 634 29.46 -15.64 2.69
N PRO A 635 29.71 -16.84 2.14
CA PRO A 635 28.68 -17.69 1.54
C PRO A 635 27.54 -18.02 2.52
N LYS A 636 26.33 -18.23 1.99
CA LYS A 636 25.12 -18.40 2.80
C LYS A 636 25.18 -19.60 3.75
N ASP A 637 25.73 -20.71 3.26
CA ASP A 637 25.95 -21.94 4.03
C ASP A 637 26.93 -21.76 5.19
N ILE A 638 27.99 -20.96 4.98
CA ILE A 638 28.94 -20.60 6.03
C ILE A 638 28.31 -19.65 7.05
N LYS A 639 27.50 -18.67 6.59
CA LYS A 639 26.74 -17.80 7.50
C LYS A 639 25.87 -18.62 8.44
N THR A 640 25.11 -19.56 7.92
CA THR A 640 24.26 -20.44 8.73
C THR A 640 25.09 -21.28 9.73
N LYS A 641 26.26 -21.75 9.35
CA LYS A 641 27.16 -22.49 10.25
C LYS A 641 27.72 -21.59 11.35
N ILE A 642 28.03 -20.33 11.05
CA ILE A 642 28.47 -19.34 12.07
C ILE A 642 27.32 -19.05 13.04
N GLU A 643 26.13 -18.78 12.53
CA GLU A 643 24.92 -18.49 13.32
C GLU A 643 24.53 -19.66 14.24
N ASN A 644 24.66 -20.89 13.76
CA ASN A 644 24.40 -22.10 14.53
C ASN A 644 25.57 -22.56 15.43
N ASN A 645 26.63 -21.75 15.55
CA ASN A 645 27.80 -22.03 16.37
C ASN A 645 28.53 -23.35 16.01
N THR A 646 28.42 -23.80 14.74
CA THR A 646 29.00 -25.08 14.29
C THR A 646 30.43 -24.97 13.75
N ILE A 647 30.98 -23.76 13.66
CA ILE A 647 32.37 -23.51 13.27
C ILE A 647 33.23 -23.45 14.51
N LYS A 648 34.38 -24.16 14.48
CA LYS A 648 35.34 -24.24 15.58
C LYS A 648 35.91 -22.87 15.93
N ARG A 649 36.12 -22.64 17.21
CA ARG A 649 36.84 -21.48 17.76
C ARG A 649 38.01 -21.96 18.58
N GLU A 650 39.18 -21.43 18.30
CA GLU A 650 40.40 -21.72 19.06
C GLU A 650 40.93 -20.42 19.70
N ASN A 651 41.08 -20.41 21.03
CA ASN A 651 41.50 -19.25 21.79
C ASN A 651 40.71 -17.97 21.50
N GLY A 652 39.38 -18.10 21.28
CA GLY A 652 38.49 -16.98 20.92
C GLY A 652 38.62 -16.48 19.48
N ILE A 653 39.28 -17.22 18.60
CA ILE A 653 39.44 -16.93 17.18
C ILE A 653 38.59 -17.89 16.36
N LEU A 654 37.77 -17.39 15.45
CA LEU A 654 36.91 -18.16 14.58
C LEU A 654 37.71 -18.76 13.44
N CYS A 655 37.73 -20.09 13.31
CA CYS A 655 38.51 -20.82 12.32
C CYS A 655 37.81 -20.88 10.97
N LEU A 656 38.13 -19.96 10.07
CA LEU A 656 37.54 -19.82 8.73
C LEU A 656 38.56 -20.05 7.59
N LYS A 657 39.84 -20.02 7.88
CA LYS A 657 40.93 -20.05 6.86
C LYS A 657 40.81 -21.25 5.91
N GLU A 658 40.80 -22.45 6.43
CA GLU A 658 40.70 -23.67 5.61
C GLU A 658 39.40 -23.72 4.78
N ILE A 659 38.30 -23.20 5.31
CA ILE A 659 37.03 -23.17 4.61
C ILE A 659 37.11 -22.23 3.41
N PHE A 660 37.70 -21.05 3.60
CA PHE A 660 37.85 -20.05 2.53
C PHE A 660 38.88 -20.51 1.50
N GLU A 661 40.00 -21.15 1.90
CA GLU A 661 40.97 -21.72 0.98
C GLU A 661 40.37 -22.80 0.08
N LYS A 662 39.51 -23.66 0.61
CA LYS A 662 38.75 -24.65 -0.20
C LYS A 662 37.81 -23.97 -1.21
N ILE A 663 37.10 -22.96 -0.77
CA ILE A 663 36.18 -22.20 -1.65
C ILE A 663 36.95 -21.46 -2.74
N GLU A 664 38.09 -20.86 -2.41
CA GLU A 664 38.96 -20.18 -3.40
C GLU A 664 39.57 -21.17 -4.40
N ALA A 665 40.01 -22.34 -3.95
CA ALA A 665 40.48 -23.40 -4.83
C ALA A 665 39.39 -23.93 -5.79
N GLU A 666 38.20 -24.16 -5.30
CA GLU A 666 37.03 -24.54 -6.12
C GLU A 666 36.67 -23.45 -7.14
N ASN A 667 36.65 -22.19 -6.72
CA ASN A 667 36.39 -21.07 -7.62
C ASN A 667 37.47 -20.91 -8.68
N ALA A 668 38.75 -21.10 -8.33
CA ALA A 668 39.87 -21.08 -9.26
C ALA A 668 39.77 -22.20 -10.30
N ALA A 669 39.38 -23.42 -9.88
CA ALA A 669 39.16 -24.56 -10.79
C ALA A 669 38.00 -24.26 -11.78
N ILE A 670 36.90 -23.67 -11.30
CA ILE A 670 35.75 -23.25 -12.13
C ILE A 670 36.19 -22.20 -13.17
N LEU A 671 36.94 -21.18 -12.74
CA LEU A 671 37.43 -20.12 -13.64
C LEU A 671 38.43 -20.65 -14.67
N LYS A 672 39.31 -21.57 -14.27
CA LYS A 672 40.26 -22.24 -15.18
C LYS A 672 39.52 -23.04 -16.25
N LYS A 673 38.47 -23.78 -15.89
CA LYS A 673 37.62 -24.52 -16.83
C LYS A 673 36.78 -23.60 -17.73
N ALA A 674 36.38 -22.46 -17.26
CA ALA A 674 35.57 -21.48 -18.01
C ALA A 674 36.36 -20.80 -19.15
N GLY A 675 37.67 -20.66 -19.00
CA GLY A 675 38.55 -20.03 -19.99
C GLY A 675 38.27 -18.54 -20.18
N LYS A 676 38.50 -18.04 -21.39
CA LYS A 676 38.23 -16.66 -21.78
C LYS A 676 36.86 -16.51 -22.44
N CYS A 677 36.31 -15.34 -22.38
CA CYS A 677 35.01 -15.01 -22.99
C CYS A 677 35.10 -15.11 -24.52
N GLU A 678 34.25 -15.91 -25.12
CA GLU A 678 34.18 -16.15 -26.56
C GLU A 678 33.81 -14.88 -27.38
N LYS A 679 33.17 -13.88 -26.71
CA LYS A 679 32.72 -12.67 -27.34
C LYS A 679 33.76 -11.53 -27.32
N CYS A 680 34.60 -11.44 -26.29
CA CYS A 680 35.54 -10.32 -26.13
C CYS A 680 36.94 -10.70 -25.64
N GLY A 681 37.25 -11.99 -25.47
CA GLY A 681 38.56 -12.48 -25.04
C GLY A 681 38.92 -12.21 -23.56
N LYS A 682 38.13 -11.42 -22.80
CA LYS A 682 38.42 -11.14 -21.39
C LYS A 682 38.07 -12.32 -20.48
N PRO A 683 38.70 -12.46 -19.30
CA PRO A 683 38.39 -13.54 -18.37
C PRO A 683 36.97 -13.46 -17.82
N PHE A 684 36.50 -14.56 -17.26
CA PHE A 684 35.27 -14.60 -16.47
C PHE A 684 35.55 -14.36 -15.00
N GLU A 685 34.56 -13.83 -14.29
CA GLU A 685 34.48 -13.75 -12.83
C GLU A 685 33.22 -14.47 -12.33
N ILE A 686 33.28 -15.01 -11.10
CA ILE A 686 32.12 -15.65 -10.47
C ILE A 686 31.29 -14.59 -9.74
N LYS A 687 30.02 -14.45 -10.11
CA LYS A 687 29.04 -13.58 -9.42
C LYS A 687 27.90 -14.40 -8.81
N ASN A 688 27.32 -13.86 -7.74
CA ASN A 688 26.13 -14.42 -7.11
C ASN A 688 24.88 -13.75 -7.67
N GLY A 689 23.96 -14.52 -8.26
CA GLY A 689 22.67 -14.06 -8.75
C GLY A 689 21.50 -14.62 -7.93
N ARG A 690 20.28 -14.21 -8.27
CA ARG A 690 19.03 -14.68 -7.61
C ARG A 690 18.89 -16.22 -7.66
N TRP A 691 19.48 -16.86 -8.66
CA TRP A 691 19.37 -18.31 -8.94
C TRP A 691 20.68 -19.08 -8.65
N GLY A 692 21.64 -18.46 -7.92
CA GLY A 692 22.92 -19.07 -7.57
C GLY A 692 24.11 -18.40 -8.23
N LYS A 693 25.30 -19.05 -8.12
CA LYS A 693 26.55 -18.57 -8.73
C LYS A 693 26.50 -18.71 -10.25
N PHE A 694 27.04 -17.71 -10.97
CA PHE A 694 27.22 -17.74 -12.42
C PHE A 694 28.53 -17.06 -12.83
N LEU A 695 28.99 -17.34 -14.02
CA LEU A 695 30.15 -16.71 -14.61
C LEU A 695 29.75 -15.47 -15.39
N ALA A 696 30.32 -14.34 -15.06
CA ALA A 696 30.12 -13.06 -15.77
C ALA A 696 31.44 -12.62 -16.44
N CYS A 697 31.35 -12.12 -17.66
CA CYS A 697 32.51 -11.56 -18.32
C CYS A 697 32.97 -10.27 -17.64
N THR A 698 34.29 -10.13 -17.38
CA THR A 698 34.89 -8.92 -16.81
C THR A 698 34.85 -7.72 -17.74
N GLY A 699 34.44 -7.92 -19.02
CA GLY A 699 34.20 -6.85 -19.97
C GLY A 699 32.90 -6.07 -19.84
N TYR A 700 32.11 -6.34 -18.79
CA TYR A 700 30.89 -5.54 -18.51
C TYR A 700 31.26 -4.07 -18.21
N PRO A 701 30.47 -3.08 -18.72
CA PRO A 701 29.16 -3.20 -19.41
C PRO A 701 29.21 -3.45 -20.93
N GLU A 702 30.38 -3.37 -21.58
CA GLU A 702 30.53 -3.55 -23.04
C GLU A 702 30.25 -4.99 -23.46
N CYS A 703 30.64 -5.96 -22.65
CA CYS A 703 30.37 -7.37 -22.88
C CYS A 703 29.46 -7.95 -21.80
N LYS A 704 28.24 -8.27 -22.17
CA LYS A 704 27.19 -8.81 -21.25
C LYS A 704 27.14 -10.35 -21.25
N ASN A 705 28.22 -11.02 -21.63
CA ASN A 705 28.26 -12.48 -21.70
C ASN A 705 28.25 -13.11 -20.29
N ILE A 706 27.35 -14.06 -20.09
CA ILE A 706 27.20 -14.85 -18.84
C ILE A 706 27.12 -16.33 -19.17
N LYS A 707 27.69 -17.18 -18.32
CA LYS A 707 27.57 -18.64 -18.42
C LYS A 707 27.05 -19.22 -17.09
N LYS A 708 26.25 -20.27 -17.17
CA LYS A 708 25.86 -21.04 -15.97
C LYS A 708 27.03 -21.91 -15.52
N ILE A 709 27.19 -22.03 -14.20
CA ILE A 709 28.12 -23.00 -13.62
C ILE A 709 27.37 -24.33 -13.54
N GLU A 710 27.84 -25.33 -14.29
CA GLU A 710 27.29 -26.69 -14.22
C GLU A 710 27.60 -27.28 -12.83
N LYS A 711 26.58 -27.70 -12.12
CA LYS A 711 26.74 -28.49 -10.90
C LYS A 711 27.17 -29.89 -11.32
N LYS A 712 28.30 -30.40 -10.73
CA LYS A 712 28.60 -31.83 -10.76
C LYS A 712 27.60 -32.61 -9.94
#